data_27dadd0b6bd13de6ea060474f7d5ae37
#
_entry.id   27dadd0b6bd13de6ea060474f7d5ae37
#
_cell.length_a   1.000
_cell.length_b   1.000
_cell.length_c   1.000
_cell.angle_alpha   90.00
_cell.angle_beta   90.00
_cell.angle_gamma   90.00
#
_symmetry.space_group_name_H-M   'P 1'
#
loop_
_entity.id
_entity.type
_entity.pdbx_description
1 polymer ?
#
loop_
_entity_poly.entity_id
_entity_poly.type
_entity_poly.pdbx_seq_one_letter_code
_entity_poly.pdbx_strand_id
1 'polypeptide(L)'
;VRAVGEVQVGRSCRTPLFARVITGLYLVLMLQTRLVKQAETGPSHMLLSATIVITGIFGVQWLLVLYGPRSQRPRRWVIATHLTVQTALALLPLAVFGTHWYPVVGGFLAGAMLLLLRPPLSWFMVGLVAAAEGLLRYYQGWSAQDVSFCVMATITVGLSMYALTRLSGFVRELHATRERFAAAAAARERLEASGSLRAVLGAALTRIEAVSRRARDRPPADAAAARADLDEVARTARRAATDVRSIVGALQGPSPRRHRPGRVTQSRLAWTILVFLTVGFGWQQVIYVHTGTDGSWRATGAAAVVAVAIAALQLRHSSTVLRGTRPRFGAWTLSAQVLLVFVPYALLGPEWATTACLATGSVLLVSRGRRAWVLFSLTIAVWCVPALWASYGTLFYLYTVAISVQIGVVVFALYRLPQLAREVDVARERLARMAALHERLRISRDVHDLLGLGLSTITVKAELARRLVTADPARAAAELDELAALARRSRAEASAVAEEDSALSLRDEAVSARAALAAAGAEVRLALPDPADLPPSSPVDGVLAAVLRESVTNVLRHAHPEHCAITVTSRDGIVRLTVRNDGVIPPVYTGSAPGTGKGLSNLTARTRALGGRLSAGTDGNGGFALVAEIPLHMGVRRGEEEPRHMTDSLLPFRA
;
A
#
# COMPACT_ATOMS: atom_id res chain seq x y z
N VAL A 1 -19.72 10.62 14.83
CA VAL A 1 -19.06 9.85 13.76
C VAL A 1 -17.88 10.62 13.14
N ARG A 2 -17.95 11.97 12.92
CA ARG A 2 -16.82 12.76 12.38
C ARG A 2 -15.61 12.83 13.33
N ALA A 3 -15.77 13.05 14.62
CA ALA A 3 -14.68 13.16 15.60
C ALA A 3 -13.86 11.86 15.79
N VAL A 4 -14.49 10.68 15.63
CA VAL A 4 -13.79 9.38 15.70
C VAL A 4 -12.97 9.12 14.43
N GLY A 5 -13.42 9.64 13.28
CA GLY A 5 -12.70 9.53 12.00
C GLY A 5 -11.39 10.36 11.98
N GLU A 6 -11.42 11.58 12.48
CA GLU A 6 -10.24 12.48 12.49
C GLU A 6 -9.11 12.00 13.41
N VAL A 7 -9.43 11.44 14.57
CA VAL A 7 -8.43 10.86 15.50
C VAL A 7 -7.77 9.61 14.92
N GLN A 8 -8.48 8.80 14.14
CA GLN A 8 -7.91 7.62 13.47
C GLN A 8 -7.07 7.98 12.24
N VAL A 9 -7.46 8.99 11.47
CA VAL A 9 -6.69 9.48 10.31
C VAL A 9 -5.36 10.08 10.76
N GLY A 10 -5.33 10.87 11.84
CA GLY A 10 -4.10 11.44 12.37
C GLY A 10 -3.09 10.39 12.88
N ARG A 11 -3.54 9.25 13.42
CA ARG A 11 -2.66 8.14 13.83
C ARG A 11 -2.12 7.35 12.64
N SER A 12 -2.89 7.17 11.58
CA SER A 12 -2.46 6.39 10.40
C SER A 12 -1.37 7.09 9.59
N CYS A 13 -1.32 8.43 9.58
CA CYS A 13 -0.29 9.19 8.87
C CYS A 13 1.10 9.12 9.54
N ARG A 14 1.16 8.83 10.86
CA ARG A 14 2.41 8.75 11.63
C ARG A 14 3.13 7.41 11.55
N THR A 15 2.45 6.35 11.10
CA THR A 15 2.99 4.98 11.09
C THR A 15 4.23 4.79 10.21
N PRO A 16 4.27 5.23 8.93
CA PRO A 16 5.45 5.10 8.10
C PRO A 16 6.61 5.99 8.56
N LEU A 17 6.32 7.15 9.18
CA LEU A 17 7.30 8.02 9.79
C LEU A 17 7.97 7.35 10.99
N PHE A 18 7.20 6.74 11.88
CA PHE A 18 7.72 6.01 13.03
C PHE A 18 8.68 4.88 12.62
N ALA A 19 8.34 4.11 11.58
CA ALA A 19 9.20 3.04 11.07
C ALA A 19 10.54 3.56 10.52
N ARG A 20 10.56 4.76 9.90
CA ARG A 20 11.80 5.42 9.44
C ARG A 20 12.61 5.97 10.61
N VAL A 21 11.95 6.64 11.54
CA VAL A 21 12.60 7.26 12.70
C VAL A 21 13.31 6.21 13.55
N ILE A 22 12.68 5.07 13.82
CA ILE A 22 13.27 4.03 14.65
C ILE A 22 14.49 3.37 13.99
N THR A 23 14.44 3.16 12.65
CA THR A 23 15.60 2.63 11.91
C THR A 23 16.73 3.67 11.84
N GLY A 24 16.37 4.94 11.63
CA GLY A 24 17.32 6.04 11.63
C GLY A 24 18.00 6.24 13.01
N LEU A 25 17.21 6.21 14.08
CA LEU A 25 17.73 6.30 15.44
C LEU A 25 18.71 5.16 15.75
N TYR A 26 18.39 3.94 15.33
CA TYR A 26 19.30 2.80 15.47
C TYR A 26 20.64 3.06 14.77
N LEU A 27 20.62 3.56 13.53
CA LEU A 27 21.85 3.89 12.80
C LEU A 27 22.66 4.99 13.49
N VAL A 28 22.02 6.06 13.98
CA VAL A 28 22.71 7.14 14.69
C VAL A 28 23.36 6.63 15.98
N LEU A 29 22.66 5.81 16.75
CA LEU A 29 23.21 5.21 17.98
C LEU A 29 24.38 4.26 17.67
N MET A 30 24.27 3.51 16.56
CA MET A 30 25.37 2.67 16.07
C MET A 30 26.61 3.50 15.68
N LEU A 31 26.40 4.59 14.93
CA LEU A 31 27.47 5.52 14.57
C LEU A 31 28.17 6.03 15.84
N GLN A 32 27.39 6.53 16.80
CA GLN A 32 27.90 7.05 18.05
C GLN A 32 28.73 5.99 18.81
N THR A 33 28.23 4.75 18.96
CA THR A 33 28.96 3.69 19.68
C THR A 33 30.29 3.36 19.00
N ARG A 34 30.38 3.39 17.66
CA ARG A 34 31.61 3.12 16.93
C ARG A 34 32.60 4.26 17.05
N LEU A 35 32.16 5.50 16.99
CA LEU A 35 33.00 6.68 17.17
C LEU A 35 33.56 6.77 18.60
N VAL A 36 32.72 6.55 19.60
CA VAL A 36 33.16 6.55 21.01
C VAL A 36 34.19 5.45 21.26
N LYS A 37 33.93 4.23 20.73
CA LYS A 37 34.89 3.11 20.92
C LYS A 37 36.23 3.40 20.25
N GLN A 38 36.26 3.97 19.05
CA GLN A 38 37.47 4.37 18.37
C GLN A 38 38.20 5.50 19.13
N ALA A 39 37.48 6.45 19.69
CA ALA A 39 38.04 7.55 20.48
C ALA A 39 38.62 7.07 21.82
N GLU A 40 38.04 6.02 22.43
CA GLU A 40 38.52 5.43 23.67
C GLU A 40 39.82 4.64 23.47
N THR A 41 39.94 3.91 22.38
CA THR A 41 40.97 2.88 22.21
C THR A 41 41.98 3.21 21.10
N GLY A 42 41.65 4.09 20.17
CA GLY A 42 42.51 4.44 19.04
C GLY A 42 43.44 5.62 19.29
N PRO A 43 44.58 5.71 18.57
CA PRO A 43 45.48 6.85 18.64
C PRO A 43 44.80 8.14 18.20
N SER A 44 45.07 9.24 18.91
CA SER A 44 44.43 10.55 18.66
C SER A 44 44.66 11.11 17.25
N HIS A 45 45.86 10.88 16.67
CA HIS A 45 46.19 11.34 15.32
C HIS A 45 45.40 10.60 14.21
N MET A 46 44.81 9.43 14.50
CA MET A 46 44.00 8.65 13.55
C MET A 46 42.48 8.94 13.67
N LEU A 47 42.03 9.71 14.67
CA LEU A 47 40.62 9.91 14.94
C LEU A 47 39.84 10.54 13.75
N LEU A 48 40.44 11.53 13.08
CA LEU A 48 39.77 12.20 11.97
C LEU A 48 39.54 11.25 10.79
N SER A 49 40.60 10.53 10.36
CA SER A 49 40.48 9.57 9.24
C SER A 49 39.58 8.40 9.58
N ALA A 50 39.64 7.86 10.79
CA ALA A 50 38.74 6.83 11.27
C ALA A 50 37.26 7.32 11.29
N THR A 51 37.00 8.55 11.73
CA THR A 51 35.68 9.17 11.75
C THR A 51 35.11 9.30 10.34
N ILE A 52 35.90 9.73 9.35
CA ILE A 52 35.49 9.84 7.95
C ILE A 52 35.08 8.46 7.42
N VAL A 53 35.86 7.42 7.65
CA VAL A 53 35.56 6.06 7.18
C VAL A 53 34.30 5.50 7.85
N ILE A 54 34.23 5.60 9.19
CA ILE A 54 33.04 5.14 9.93
C ILE A 54 31.79 5.85 9.42
N THR A 55 31.82 7.18 9.25
CA THR A 55 30.70 7.96 8.73
C THR A 55 30.35 7.55 7.30
N GLY A 56 31.35 7.26 6.46
CA GLY A 56 31.15 6.74 5.10
C GLY A 56 30.40 5.40 5.08
N ILE A 57 30.77 4.45 5.95
CA ILE A 57 30.08 3.16 6.09
C ILE A 57 28.60 3.39 6.42
N PHE A 58 28.32 4.29 7.36
CA PHE A 58 26.94 4.63 7.75
C PHE A 58 26.18 5.36 6.66
N GLY A 59 26.84 6.23 5.89
CA GLY A 59 26.24 6.90 4.73
C GLY A 59 25.77 5.90 3.68
N VAL A 60 26.61 4.94 3.32
CA VAL A 60 26.25 3.86 2.38
C VAL A 60 25.11 3.01 2.93
N GLN A 61 25.13 2.69 4.21
CA GLN A 61 24.07 1.92 4.86
C GLN A 61 22.75 2.71 4.93
N TRP A 62 22.82 4.02 5.17
CA TRP A 62 21.66 4.90 5.16
C TRP A 62 20.99 4.94 3.79
N LEU A 63 21.78 5.01 2.72
CA LEU A 63 21.26 4.92 1.34
C LEU A 63 20.52 3.61 1.12
N LEU A 64 21.03 2.48 1.61
CA LEU A 64 20.36 1.19 1.52
C LEU A 64 19.00 1.18 2.26
N VAL A 65 18.90 1.83 3.42
CA VAL A 65 17.64 1.94 4.18
C VAL A 65 16.63 2.86 3.49
N LEU A 66 17.09 3.96 2.89
CA LEU A 66 16.21 4.91 2.19
C LEU A 66 15.72 4.38 0.84
N TYR A 67 16.64 3.85 0.03
CA TYR A 67 16.41 3.42 -1.35
C TYR A 67 16.35 1.90 -1.51
N GLY A 68 16.50 1.14 -0.43
CA GLY A 68 16.51 -0.32 -0.42
C GLY A 68 15.22 -0.93 -1.01
N PRO A 69 15.19 -2.22 -1.29
CA PRO A 69 14.27 -2.84 -2.25
C PRO A 69 12.82 -2.53 -1.94
N ARG A 70 12.28 -1.58 -2.68
CA ARG A 70 10.86 -1.51 -3.00
C ARG A 70 10.57 -2.76 -3.84
N SER A 71 9.39 -3.30 -3.86
CA SER A 71 8.92 -4.57 -4.44
C SER A 71 9.65 -5.10 -5.71
N GLN A 72 10.41 -4.30 -6.41
CA GLN A 72 11.29 -4.68 -7.52
C GLN A 72 12.73 -4.85 -7.03
N ARG A 73 13.33 -6.00 -7.36
CA ARG A 73 14.74 -6.26 -7.07
C ARG A 73 15.63 -5.22 -7.77
N PRO A 74 16.58 -4.60 -7.05
CA PRO A 74 17.51 -3.68 -7.68
C PRO A 74 18.30 -4.39 -8.78
N ARG A 75 18.71 -3.63 -9.81
CA ARG A 75 19.51 -4.18 -10.92
C ARG A 75 20.79 -4.81 -10.35
N ARG A 76 21.29 -5.88 -10.97
CA ARG A 76 22.46 -6.64 -10.51
C ARG A 76 23.69 -5.76 -10.27
N TRP A 77 23.91 -4.77 -11.14
CA TRP A 77 25.01 -3.83 -11.00
C TRP A 77 24.91 -2.96 -9.72
N VAL A 78 23.69 -2.53 -9.33
CA VAL A 78 23.46 -1.76 -8.09
C VAL A 78 23.81 -2.62 -6.87
N ILE A 79 23.42 -3.89 -6.87
CA ILE A 79 23.77 -4.84 -5.80
C ILE A 79 25.30 -5.01 -5.73
N ALA A 80 25.95 -5.26 -6.88
CA ALA A 80 27.38 -5.45 -6.95
C ALA A 80 28.13 -4.20 -6.45
N THR A 81 27.80 -3.02 -6.96
CA THR A 81 28.43 -1.75 -6.55
C THR A 81 28.27 -1.50 -5.06
N HIS A 82 27.05 -1.68 -4.52
CA HIS A 82 26.81 -1.47 -3.08
C HIS A 82 27.64 -2.42 -2.23
N LEU A 83 27.63 -3.73 -2.55
CA LEU A 83 28.41 -4.72 -1.80
C LEU A 83 29.92 -4.49 -1.95
N THR A 84 30.41 -4.12 -3.12
CA THR A 84 31.85 -3.81 -3.34
C THR A 84 32.28 -2.61 -2.50
N VAL A 85 31.51 -1.50 -2.53
CA VAL A 85 31.79 -0.30 -1.74
C VAL A 85 31.75 -0.62 -0.24
N GLN A 86 30.72 -1.34 0.20
CA GLN A 86 30.58 -1.71 1.62
C GLN A 86 31.68 -2.65 2.08
N THR A 87 32.11 -3.60 1.24
CA THR A 87 33.24 -4.50 1.53
C THR A 87 34.56 -3.73 1.59
N ALA A 88 34.81 -2.83 0.64
CA ALA A 88 35.99 -1.98 0.67
C ALA A 88 36.06 -1.12 1.93
N LEU A 89 34.95 -0.46 2.29
CA LEU A 89 34.87 0.36 3.51
C LEU A 89 34.99 -0.47 4.79
N ALA A 90 34.62 -1.75 4.79
CA ALA A 90 34.75 -2.63 5.95
C ALA A 90 36.16 -3.20 6.08
N LEU A 91 36.86 -3.53 4.99
CA LEU A 91 38.15 -4.21 5.00
C LEU A 91 39.37 -3.27 4.86
N LEU A 92 39.23 -2.19 4.04
CA LEU A 92 40.33 -1.24 3.82
C LEU A 92 40.85 -0.61 5.12
N PRO A 93 40.01 -0.24 6.09
CA PRO A 93 40.48 0.30 7.37
C PRO A 93 41.33 -0.69 8.16
N LEU A 94 41.07 -1.98 8.05
CA LEU A 94 41.89 -3.01 8.71
C LEU A 94 43.31 -3.08 8.12
N ALA A 95 43.43 -2.83 6.82
CA ALA A 95 44.76 -2.77 6.17
C ALA A 95 45.48 -1.44 6.46
N VAL A 96 44.75 -0.33 6.56
CA VAL A 96 45.34 1.02 6.77
C VAL A 96 45.67 1.29 8.24
N PHE A 97 44.79 0.93 9.16
CA PHE A 97 44.92 1.22 10.59
C PHE A 97 45.49 0.03 11.39
N GLY A 98 45.50 -1.17 10.79
CA GLY A 98 46.01 -2.38 11.42
C GLY A 98 45.37 -2.70 12.76
N THR A 99 46.18 -2.94 13.80
CA THR A 99 45.74 -3.24 15.17
C THR A 99 45.02 -2.08 15.86
N HIS A 100 45.15 -0.85 15.35
CA HIS A 100 44.48 0.35 15.89
C HIS A 100 43.07 0.57 15.39
N TRP A 101 42.54 -0.34 14.54
CA TRP A 101 41.16 -0.32 14.09
C TRP A 101 40.27 -1.15 15.02
N TYR A 102 39.59 -0.48 15.96
CA TYR A 102 38.74 -1.13 16.96
C TYR A 102 37.30 -1.32 16.55
N PRO A 103 36.67 -0.48 15.68
CA PRO A 103 35.24 -0.63 15.37
C PRO A 103 34.92 -1.97 14.71
N VAL A 104 33.92 -2.66 15.23
CA VAL A 104 33.32 -3.87 14.61
C VAL A 104 32.34 -3.41 13.55
N VAL A 105 32.73 -3.37 12.29
CA VAL A 105 31.95 -2.86 11.17
C VAL A 105 31.44 -3.94 10.22
N GLY A 106 31.93 -5.18 10.34
CA GLY A 106 31.50 -6.33 9.55
C GLY A 106 30.00 -6.59 9.61
N GLY A 107 29.32 -6.23 10.70
CA GLY A 107 27.89 -6.35 10.86
C GLY A 107 27.06 -5.53 9.86
N PHE A 108 27.56 -4.39 9.37
CA PHE A 108 26.89 -3.62 8.33
C PHE A 108 26.95 -4.33 6.98
N LEU A 109 28.11 -4.91 6.66
CA LEU A 109 28.28 -5.75 5.47
C LEU A 109 27.39 -6.99 5.54
N ALA A 110 27.33 -7.67 6.69
CA ALA A 110 26.46 -8.80 6.95
C ALA A 110 24.97 -8.43 6.75
N GLY A 111 24.53 -7.27 7.27
CA GLY A 111 23.20 -6.74 7.09
C GLY A 111 22.85 -6.44 5.64
N ALA A 112 23.79 -5.84 4.90
CA ALA A 112 23.63 -5.57 3.46
C ALA A 112 23.53 -6.88 2.66
N MET A 113 24.33 -7.88 2.97
CA MET A 113 24.28 -9.21 2.33
C MET A 113 22.93 -9.90 2.57
N LEU A 114 22.37 -9.85 3.80
CA LEU A 114 21.05 -10.40 4.10
C LEU A 114 19.93 -9.68 3.36
N LEU A 115 20.07 -8.38 3.09
CA LEU A 115 19.05 -7.58 2.38
C LEU A 115 19.10 -7.79 0.86
N LEU A 116 20.30 -7.95 0.29
CA LEU A 116 20.53 -7.89 -1.16
C LEU A 116 20.68 -9.25 -1.81
N LEU A 117 21.27 -10.24 -1.11
CA LEU A 117 21.51 -11.58 -1.64
C LEU A 117 20.33 -12.53 -1.39
N ARG A 118 20.30 -13.65 -2.13
CA ARG A 118 19.29 -14.71 -1.96
C ARG A 118 19.71 -15.67 -0.83
N PRO A 119 18.78 -16.16 0.02
CA PRO A 119 19.04 -17.33 0.85
C PRO A 119 19.24 -18.58 -0.06
N PRO A 120 20.14 -19.53 0.25
CA PRO A 120 21.00 -19.62 1.43
C PRO A 120 22.32 -18.82 1.32
N LEU A 121 22.68 -18.28 0.15
CA LEU A 121 23.96 -17.57 -0.09
C LEU A 121 24.17 -16.44 0.91
N SER A 122 23.12 -15.66 1.24
CA SER A 122 23.25 -14.56 2.20
C SER A 122 23.68 -15.04 3.59
N TRP A 123 23.11 -16.15 4.07
CA TRP A 123 23.47 -16.74 5.37
C TRP A 123 24.89 -17.29 5.40
N PHE A 124 25.31 -17.95 4.31
CA PHE A 124 26.70 -18.40 4.16
C PHE A 124 27.70 -17.22 4.19
N MET A 125 27.39 -16.15 3.46
CA MET A 125 28.23 -14.95 3.43
C MET A 125 28.30 -14.25 4.80
N VAL A 126 27.22 -14.21 5.56
CA VAL A 126 27.23 -13.66 6.94
C VAL A 126 28.14 -14.49 7.84
N GLY A 127 28.07 -15.82 7.76
CA GLY A 127 28.97 -16.70 8.50
C GLY A 127 30.43 -16.49 8.11
N LEU A 128 30.70 -16.32 6.80
CA LEU A 128 32.04 -16.06 6.29
C LEU A 128 32.60 -14.70 6.79
N VAL A 129 31.79 -13.63 6.77
CA VAL A 129 32.21 -12.31 7.28
C VAL A 129 32.51 -12.37 8.78
N ALA A 130 31.62 -13.02 9.56
CA ALA A 130 31.83 -13.16 11.00
C ALA A 130 33.07 -14.00 11.33
N ALA A 131 33.29 -15.10 10.61
CA ALA A 131 34.46 -15.93 10.77
C ALA A 131 35.77 -15.20 10.36
N ALA A 132 35.75 -14.47 9.24
CA ALA A 132 36.86 -13.68 8.77
C ALA A 132 37.25 -12.58 9.76
N GLU A 133 36.26 -11.86 10.31
CA GLU A 133 36.52 -10.83 11.33
C GLU A 133 37.09 -11.44 12.61
N GLY A 134 36.54 -12.57 13.09
CA GLY A 134 37.04 -13.29 14.25
C GLY A 134 38.48 -13.80 14.06
N LEU A 135 38.77 -14.43 12.91
CA LEU A 135 40.06 -14.94 12.56
C LEU A 135 41.14 -13.83 12.47
N LEU A 136 40.79 -12.71 11.84
CA LEU A 136 41.68 -11.56 11.72
C LEU A 136 42.02 -10.98 13.08
N ARG A 137 41.04 -10.83 13.99
CA ARG A 137 41.27 -10.36 15.36
C ARG A 137 42.15 -11.32 16.16
N TYR A 138 41.95 -12.64 15.99
CA TYR A 138 42.81 -13.66 16.61
C TYR A 138 44.27 -13.53 16.17
N TYR A 139 44.53 -13.34 14.86
CA TYR A 139 45.88 -13.11 14.34
C TYR A 139 46.48 -11.76 14.76
N GLN A 140 45.64 -10.77 15.09
CA GLN A 140 46.08 -9.49 15.66
C GLN A 140 46.44 -9.59 17.16
N GLY A 141 46.35 -10.80 17.78
CA GLY A 141 46.67 -11.02 19.18
C GLY A 141 45.57 -10.62 20.18
N TRP A 142 44.32 -10.47 19.70
CA TRP A 142 43.21 -10.17 20.60
C TRP A 142 42.84 -11.37 21.47
N SER A 143 42.34 -11.10 22.68
CA SER A 143 41.90 -12.15 23.58
C SER A 143 40.73 -12.98 22.98
N ALA A 144 40.59 -14.25 23.38
CA ALA A 144 39.52 -15.08 22.96
C ALA A 144 38.13 -14.48 23.29
N GLN A 145 38.04 -13.72 24.37
CA GLN A 145 36.88 -12.95 24.80
C GLN A 145 36.52 -11.86 23.78
N ASP A 146 37.49 -11.07 23.36
CA ASP A 146 37.28 -9.97 22.41
C ASP A 146 36.97 -10.50 21.00
N VAL A 147 37.61 -11.59 20.58
CA VAL A 147 37.31 -12.31 19.34
C VAL A 147 35.86 -12.80 19.34
N SER A 148 35.45 -13.45 20.42
CA SER A 148 34.03 -13.90 20.58
C SER A 148 33.05 -12.73 20.52
N PHE A 149 33.39 -11.62 21.17
CA PHE A 149 32.56 -10.39 21.11
C PHE A 149 32.44 -9.85 19.69
N CYS A 150 33.53 -9.77 18.92
CA CYS A 150 33.54 -9.27 17.55
C CYS A 150 32.64 -10.13 16.63
N VAL A 151 32.79 -11.46 16.71
CA VAL A 151 31.97 -12.41 15.93
C VAL A 151 30.48 -12.24 16.26
N MET A 152 30.16 -12.22 17.56
CA MET A 152 28.78 -12.06 18.03
C MET A 152 28.21 -10.69 17.66
N ALA A 153 28.98 -9.61 17.78
CA ALA A 153 28.58 -8.26 17.40
C ALA A 153 28.30 -8.16 15.89
N THR A 154 29.14 -8.76 15.05
CA THR A 154 28.96 -8.80 13.59
C THR A 154 27.62 -9.45 13.21
N ILE A 155 27.31 -10.62 13.76
CA ILE A 155 26.06 -11.31 13.50
C ILE A 155 24.87 -10.52 14.05
N THR A 156 24.97 -10.02 15.30
CA THR A 156 23.91 -9.27 15.99
C THR A 156 23.53 -7.99 15.25
N VAL A 157 24.55 -7.21 14.82
CA VAL A 157 24.34 -5.97 14.06
C VAL A 157 23.74 -6.29 12.70
N GLY A 158 24.27 -7.30 11.99
CA GLY A 158 23.74 -7.72 10.70
C GLY A 158 22.28 -8.14 10.75
N LEU A 159 21.90 -8.98 11.71
CA LEU A 159 20.52 -9.42 11.92
C LEU A 159 19.59 -8.28 12.33
N SER A 160 20.06 -7.38 13.21
CA SER A 160 19.27 -6.22 13.64
C SER A 160 19.00 -5.27 12.48
N MET A 161 20.00 -4.96 11.67
CA MET A 161 19.88 -4.16 10.46
C MET A 161 18.89 -4.79 9.46
N TYR A 162 19.06 -6.06 9.18
CA TYR A 162 18.17 -6.82 8.30
C TYR A 162 16.72 -6.75 8.79
N ALA A 163 16.48 -7.05 10.07
CA ALA A 163 15.15 -7.04 10.63
C ALA A 163 14.49 -5.66 10.60
N LEU A 164 15.19 -4.64 11.08
CA LEU A 164 14.67 -3.27 11.14
C LEU A 164 14.34 -2.75 9.74
N THR A 165 15.22 -2.99 8.77
CA THR A 165 15.01 -2.55 7.38
C THR A 165 13.84 -3.30 6.74
N ARG A 166 13.75 -4.63 6.89
CA ARG A 166 12.67 -5.45 6.35
C ARG A 166 11.31 -5.13 6.99
N LEU A 167 11.26 -5.03 8.31
CA LEU A 167 10.01 -4.74 9.03
C LEU A 167 9.52 -3.32 8.76
N SER A 168 10.43 -2.32 8.74
CA SER A 168 10.06 -0.94 8.42
C SER A 168 9.63 -0.80 6.95
N GLY A 169 10.30 -1.49 6.03
CA GLY A 169 9.92 -1.57 4.62
C GLY A 169 8.51 -2.15 4.43
N PHE A 170 8.22 -3.25 5.12
CA PHE A 170 6.92 -3.91 5.07
C PHE A 170 5.78 -3.03 5.61
N VAL A 171 5.98 -2.33 6.73
CA VAL A 171 4.99 -1.38 7.26
C VAL A 171 4.68 -0.27 6.24
N ARG A 172 5.72 0.25 5.56
CA ARG A 172 5.56 1.26 4.51
C ARG A 172 4.79 0.74 3.30
N GLU A 173 5.10 -0.47 2.84
CA GLU A 173 4.44 -1.11 1.70
C GLU A 173 2.96 -1.37 1.98
N LEU A 174 2.64 -1.92 3.16
CA LEU A 174 1.26 -2.11 3.59
C LEU A 174 0.48 -0.79 3.62
N HIS A 175 1.12 0.27 4.11
CA HIS A 175 0.50 1.59 4.17
C HIS A 175 0.26 2.18 2.77
N ALA A 176 1.24 2.07 1.86
CA ALA A 176 1.13 2.59 0.50
C ALA A 176 0.09 1.84 -0.35
N THR A 177 -0.15 0.56 -0.07
CA THR A 177 -1.09 -0.27 -0.85
C THR A 177 -2.53 -0.26 -0.32
N ARG A 178 -2.80 0.36 0.83
CA ARG A 178 -4.12 0.32 1.48
C ARG A 178 -5.26 0.85 0.60
N GLU A 179 -5.03 1.96 -0.10
CA GLU A 179 -6.05 2.60 -0.96
C GLU A 179 -6.31 1.79 -2.23
N ARG A 180 -5.24 1.21 -2.81
CA ARG A 180 -5.37 0.30 -3.95
C ARG A 180 -6.18 -0.95 -3.60
N PHE A 181 -6.04 -1.47 -2.39
CA PHE A 181 -6.83 -2.61 -1.92
C PHE A 181 -8.30 -2.26 -1.70
N ALA A 182 -8.59 -1.07 -1.18
CA ALA A 182 -9.98 -0.61 -1.03
C ALA A 182 -10.64 -0.42 -2.41
N ALA A 183 -9.93 0.20 -3.37
CA ALA A 183 -10.41 0.36 -4.74
C ALA A 183 -10.62 -0.99 -5.44
N ALA A 184 -9.67 -1.93 -5.31
CA ALA A 184 -9.81 -3.27 -5.89
C ALA A 184 -10.98 -4.06 -5.27
N ALA A 185 -11.25 -3.90 -3.97
CA ALA A 185 -12.39 -4.52 -3.31
C ALA A 185 -13.73 -3.97 -3.83
N ALA A 186 -13.83 -2.64 -4.01
CA ALA A 186 -15.00 -1.99 -4.57
C ALA A 186 -15.23 -2.40 -6.04
N ALA A 187 -14.17 -2.40 -6.87
CA ALA A 187 -14.26 -2.83 -8.26
C ALA A 187 -14.72 -4.29 -8.41
N ARG A 188 -14.16 -5.18 -7.57
CA ARG A 188 -14.58 -6.59 -7.56
C ARG A 188 -16.05 -6.76 -7.20
N GLU A 189 -16.52 -6.06 -6.19
CA GLU A 189 -17.92 -6.10 -5.76
C GLU A 189 -18.84 -5.62 -6.89
N ARG A 190 -18.44 -4.54 -7.59
CA ARG A 190 -19.16 -4.03 -8.75
C ARG A 190 -19.25 -5.07 -9.87
N LEU A 191 -18.16 -5.74 -10.23
CA LEU A 191 -18.14 -6.76 -11.27
C LEU A 191 -19.02 -7.96 -10.91
N GLU A 192 -18.99 -8.44 -9.67
CA GLU A 192 -19.83 -9.56 -9.21
C GLU A 192 -21.33 -9.19 -9.26
N ALA A 193 -21.69 -7.99 -8.81
CA ALA A 193 -23.08 -7.51 -8.82
C ALA A 193 -23.59 -7.22 -10.24
N SER A 194 -22.80 -6.55 -11.06
CA SER A 194 -23.16 -6.21 -12.44
C SER A 194 -23.36 -7.44 -13.31
N GLY A 195 -22.53 -8.48 -13.14
CA GLY A 195 -22.67 -9.76 -13.83
C GLY A 195 -24.01 -10.44 -13.53
N SER A 196 -24.39 -10.50 -12.26
CA SER A 196 -25.65 -11.10 -11.82
C SER A 196 -26.87 -10.34 -12.35
N LEU A 197 -26.82 -9.00 -12.30
CA LEU A 197 -27.89 -8.13 -12.80
C LEU A 197 -28.07 -8.25 -14.33
N ARG A 198 -26.94 -8.24 -15.08
CA ARG A 198 -26.97 -8.38 -16.55
C ARG A 198 -27.57 -9.71 -16.98
N ALA A 199 -27.24 -10.80 -16.30
CA ALA A 199 -27.79 -12.13 -16.62
C ALA A 199 -29.29 -12.18 -16.45
N VAL A 200 -29.82 -11.69 -15.33
CA VAL A 200 -31.26 -11.73 -15.02
C VAL A 200 -32.03 -10.76 -15.90
N LEU A 201 -31.61 -9.50 -15.96
CA LEU A 201 -32.31 -8.45 -16.70
C LEU A 201 -32.21 -8.59 -18.20
N GLY A 202 -31.02 -8.94 -18.71
CA GLY A 202 -30.81 -9.13 -20.14
C GLY A 202 -31.74 -10.18 -20.72
N ALA A 203 -31.86 -11.34 -20.09
CA ALA A 203 -32.74 -12.41 -20.51
C ALA A 203 -34.25 -11.99 -20.45
N ALA A 204 -34.65 -11.35 -19.33
CA ALA A 204 -36.03 -10.93 -19.15
C ALA A 204 -36.46 -9.84 -20.15
N LEU A 205 -35.61 -8.79 -20.34
CA LEU A 205 -35.94 -7.67 -21.25
C LEU A 205 -35.91 -8.10 -22.72
N THR A 206 -34.98 -9.00 -23.11
CA THR A 206 -34.94 -9.59 -24.45
C THR A 206 -36.25 -10.39 -24.73
N ARG A 207 -36.73 -11.18 -23.75
CA ARG A 207 -37.97 -11.93 -23.87
C ARG A 207 -39.19 -11.00 -23.98
N ILE A 208 -39.24 -9.95 -23.14
CA ILE A 208 -40.31 -8.92 -23.18
C ILE A 208 -40.34 -8.28 -24.56
N GLU A 209 -39.19 -7.85 -25.12
CA GLU A 209 -39.11 -7.26 -26.46
C GLU A 209 -39.62 -8.22 -27.54
N ALA A 210 -39.19 -9.48 -27.53
CA ALA A 210 -39.56 -10.49 -28.53
C ALA A 210 -41.06 -10.81 -28.47
N VAL A 211 -41.62 -10.95 -27.26
CA VAL A 211 -43.06 -11.27 -27.09
C VAL A 211 -43.92 -10.05 -27.44
N SER A 212 -43.48 -8.84 -27.13
CA SER A 212 -44.22 -7.59 -27.49
C SER A 212 -44.28 -7.43 -29.01
N ARG A 213 -43.19 -7.70 -29.75
CA ARG A 213 -43.19 -7.69 -31.22
C ARG A 213 -44.12 -8.78 -31.78
N ARG A 214 -44.10 -10.00 -31.24
CA ARG A 214 -45.01 -11.08 -31.64
C ARG A 214 -46.47 -10.71 -31.46
N ALA A 215 -46.82 -10.11 -30.33
CA ALA A 215 -48.19 -9.65 -30.05
C ALA A 215 -48.64 -8.57 -31.04
N ARG A 216 -47.72 -7.66 -31.46
CA ARG A 216 -47.98 -6.61 -32.44
C ARG A 216 -48.26 -7.16 -33.84
N ASP A 217 -47.50 -8.16 -34.27
CA ASP A 217 -47.53 -8.72 -35.64
C ASP A 217 -48.71 -9.71 -35.82
N ARG A 218 -49.50 -9.96 -34.76
CA ARG A 218 -50.70 -10.81 -34.88
C ARG A 218 -51.84 -10.10 -35.60
N PRO A 219 -52.54 -10.82 -36.46
CA PRO A 219 -53.71 -10.26 -37.11
C PRO A 219 -54.85 -9.95 -36.11
N PRO A 220 -55.70 -8.98 -36.39
CA PRO A 220 -56.82 -8.60 -35.48
C PRO A 220 -57.79 -9.76 -35.13
N ALA A 221 -57.87 -10.77 -35.96
CA ALA A 221 -58.62 -11.98 -35.70
C ALA A 221 -58.11 -12.83 -34.54
N ASP A 222 -56.78 -12.73 -34.20
CA ASP A 222 -56.12 -13.49 -33.16
C ASP A 222 -56.00 -12.74 -31.80
N ALA A 223 -57.02 -11.94 -31.48
CA ALA A 223 -57.02 -11.10 -30.26
C ALA A 223 -56.80 -11.91 -28.96
N ALA A 224 -57.25 -13.16 -28.89
CA ALA A 224 -57.06 -14.03 -27.74
C ALA A 224 -55.57 -14.41 -27.57
N ALA A 225 -54.90 -14.70 -28.66
CA ALA A 225 -53.44 -15.02 -28.63
C ALA A 225 -52.59 -13.77 -28.33
N ALA A 226 -52.96 -12.60 -28.86
CA ALA A 226 -52.29 -11.34 -28.49
C ALA A 226 -52.43 -11.01 -27.00
N ARG A 227 -53.57 -11.25 -26.39
CA ARG A 227 -53.76 -11.11 -24.95
C ARG A 227 -52.91 -12.08 -24.15
N ALA A 228 -52.78 -13.34 -24.57
CA ALA A 228 -51.93 -14.33 -23.91
C ALA A 228 -50.44 -13.93 -23.95
N ASP A 229 -49.98 -13.39 -25.11
CA ASP A 229 -48.63 -12.83 -25.25
C ASP A 229 -48.40 -11.64 -24.26
N LEU A 230 -49.35 -10.73 -24.13
CA LEU A 230 -49.29 -9.60 -23.21
C LEU A 230 -49.29 -10.03 -21.72
N ASP A 231 -50.07 -11.08 -21.39
CA ASP A 231 -50.03 -11.69 -20.08
C ASP A 231 -48.65 -12.32 -19.80
N GLU A 232 -48.00 -12.90 -20.82
CA GLU A 232 -46.59 -13.39 -20.72
C GLU A 232 -45.62 -12.24 -20.44
N VAL A 233 -45.74 -11.11 -21.14
CA VAL A 233 -44.94 -9.90 -20.88
C VAL A 233 -45.08 -9.42 -19.45
N ALA A 234 -46.34 -9.28 -18.97
CA ALA A 234 -46.60 -8.82 -17.61
C ALA A 234 -46.06 -9.78 -16.54
N ARG A 235 -46.20 -11.10 -16.74
CA ARG A 235 -45.59 -12.12 -15.84
C ARG A 235 -44.09 -12.05 -15.84
N THR A 236 -43.47 -11.92 -17.02
CA THR A 236 -41.97 -11.84 -17.14
C THR A 236 -41.42 -10.59 -16.45
N ALA A 237 -42.07 -9.44 -16.63
CA ALA A 237 -41.70 -8.19 -15.98
C ALA A 237 -41.81 -8.27 -14.44
N ARG A 238 -42.91 -8.86 -13.91
CA ARG A 238 -43.10 -9.05 -12.47
C ARG A 238 -42.06 -10.01 -11.87
N ARG A 239 -41.71 -11.13 -12.56
CA ARG A 239 -40.66 -12.06 -12.11
C ARG A 239 -39.29 -11.36 -12.10
N ALA A 240 -38.95 -10.68 -13.18
CA ALA A 240 -37.67 -9.93 -13.23
C ALA A 240 -37.59 -8.90 -12.10
N ALA A 241 -38.63 -8.18 -11.79
CA ALA A 241 -38.70 -7.23 -10.67
C ALA A 241 -38.50 -7.91 -9.30
N THR A 242 -38.97 -9.14 -9.14
CA THR A 242 -38.81 -9.93 -7.91
C THR A 242 -37.39 -10.45 -7.80
N ASP A 243 -36.84 -10.97 -8.89
CA ASP A 243 -35.45 -11.48 -8.94
C ASP A 243 -34.42 -10.37 -8.66
N VAL A 244 -34.62 -9.19 -9.25
CA VAL A 244 -33.80 -8.00 -8.98
C VAL A 244 -33.88 -7.60 -7.50
N ARG A 245 -35.10 -7.57 -6.91
CA ARG A 245 -35.23 -7.27 -5.47
C ARG A 245 -34.52 -8.30 -4.59
N SER A 246 -34.53 -9.58 -4.98
CA SER A 246 -33.78 -10.63 -4.25
C SER A 246 -32.27 -10.43 -4.33
N ILE A 247 -31.73 -10.05 -5.50
CA ILE A 247 -30.30 -9.73 -5.69
C ILE A 247 -29.94 -8.51 -4.85
N VAL A 248 -30.73 -7.44 -4.90
CA VAL A 248 -30.53 -6.23 -4.08
C VAL A 248 -30.57 -6.55 -2.59
N GLY A 249 -31.52 -7.37 -2.14
CA GLY A 249 -31.59 -7.86 -0.76
C GLY A 249 -30.35 -8.66 -0.34
N ALA A 250 -29.85 -9.52 -1.22
CA ALA A 250 -28.61 -10.28 -0.98
C ALA A 250 -27.37 -9.36 -0.90
N LEU A 251 -27.33 -8.27 -1.68
CA LEU A 251 -26.27 -7.25 -1.60
C LEU A 251 -26.31 -6.46 -0.28
N GLN A 252 -27.47 -6.30 0.35
CA GLN A 252 -27.63 -5.64 1.64
C GLN A 252 -27.30 -6.54 2.83
N GLY A 253 -27.22 -7.86 2.61
CA GLY A 253 -26.89 -8.85 3.63
C GLY A 253 -25.41 -8.86 4.03
N PRO A 254 -25.08 -9.48 5.20
CA PRO A 254 -23.71 -9.62 5.65
C PRO A 254 -22.89 -10.47 4.66
N SER A 255 -21.70 -9.98 4.28
CA SER A 255 -20.80 -10.71 3.40
C SER A 255 -20.32 -12.02 4.04
N PRO A 256 -20.52 -13.20 3.42
CA PRO A 256 -20.14 -14.49 4.01
C PRO A 256 -18.62 -14.74 4.00
N ARG A 257 -17.84 -13.91 3.33
CA ARG A 257 -16.40 -14.12 3.20
C ARG A 257 -15.61 -13.53 4.37
N ARG A 258 -15.34 -14.38 5.38
CA ARG A 258 -14.23 -14.13 6.32
C ARG A 258 -12.91 -14.35 5.57
N HIS A 259 -12.25 -13.26 5.18
CA HIS A 259 -10.85 -13.35 4.79
C HIS A 259 -10.06 -13.82 6.02
N ARG A 260 -9.38 -14.97 5.93
CA ARG A 260 -8.44 -15.40 6.97
C ARG A 260 -7.26 -14.42 6.92
N PRO A 261 -6.95 -13.70 8.02
CA PRO A 261 -5.76 -12.85 8.04
C PRO A 261 -4.54 -13.71 7.70
N GLY A 262 -3.79 -13.29 6.71
CA GLY A 262 -2.55 -13.97 6.31
C GLY A 262 -1.66 -14.14 7.54
N ARG A 263 -1.17 -15.35 7.79
CA ARG A 263 -0.22 -15.60 8.89
C ARG A 263 1.00 -14.73 8.67
N VAL A 264 1.19 -13.78 9.56
CA VAL A 264 2.25 -12.77 9.47
C VAL A 264 3.60 -13.46 9.68
N THR A 265 4.28 -13.79 8.58
CA THR A 265 5.63 -14.39 8.56
C THR A 265 6.64 -13.49 9.31
N GLN A 266 6.37 -12.17 9.38
CA GLN A 266 7.23 -11.19 10.05
C GLN A 266 7.34 -11.37 11.57
N SER A 267 6.34 -11.94 12.23
CA SER A 267 6.44 -12.24 13.65
C SER A 267 7.44 -13.36 13.95
N ARG A 268 7.61 -14.30 13.00
CA ARG A 268 8.63 -15.35 13.10
C ARG A 268 10.04 -14.78 12.97
N LEU A 269 10.25 -13.89 12.00
CA LEU A 269 11.54 -13.22 11.83
C LEU A 269 11.95 -12.44 13.10
N ALA A 270 11.06 -11.60 13.62
CA ALA A 270 11.31 -10.85 14.84
C ALA A 270 11.61 -11.77 16.04
N TRP A 271 10.84 -12.87 16.17
CA TRP A 271 11.05 -13.88 17.21
C TRP A 271 12.42 -14.56 17.09
N THR A 272 12.79 -15.03 15.89
CA THR A 272 14.09 -15.70 15.66
C THR A 272 15.25 -14.79 16.02
N ILE A 273 15.16 -13.50 15.66
CA ILE A 273 16.23 -12.54 15.97
C ILE A 273 16.27 -12.23 17.46
N LEU A 274 15.13 -12.08 18.13
CA LEU A 274 15.10 -11.90 19.59
C LEU A 274 15.70 -13.10 20.33
N VAL A 275 15.41 -14.34 19.90
CA VAL A 275 16.04 -15.54 20.45
C VAL A 275 17.56 -15.48 20.26
N PHE A 276 18.00 -15.21 19.04
CA PHE A 276 19.43 -15.12 18.74
C PHE A 276 20.14 -14.05 19.57
N LEU A 277 19.58 -12.85 19.67
CA LEU A 277 20.11 -11.77 20.52
C LEU A 277 20.21 -12.20 21.97
N THR A 278 19.14 -12.80 22.50
CA THR A 278 19.05 -13.19 23.90
C THR A 278 20.09 -14.28 24.24
N VAL A 279 20.20 -15.30 23.38
CA VAL A 279 21.18 -16.38 23.54
C VAL A 279 22.61 -15.84 23.37
N GLY A 280 22.85 -14.97 22.38
CA GLY A 280 24.15 -14.38 22.12
C GLY A 280 24.66 -13.53 23.28
N PHE A 281 23.82 -12.68 23.87
CA PHE A 281 24.20 -11.91 25.06
C PHE A 281 24.40 -12.80 26.28
N GLY A 282 23.60 -13.85 26.45
CA GLY A 282 23.79 -14.84 27.52
C GLY A 282 25.11 -15.59 27.36
N TRP A 283 25.45 -16.04 26.15
CA TRP A 283 26.74 -16.67 25.85
C TRP A 283 27.91 -15.72 26.15
N GLN A 284 27.81 -14.48 25.73
CA GLN A 284 28.85 -13.48 25.98
C GLN A 284 29.03 -13.22 27.49
N GLN A 285 27.95 -13.21 28.27
CA GLN A 285 27.97 -13.11 29.73
C GLN A 285 28.82 -14.23 30.35
N VAL A 286 28.60 -15.48 29.92
CA VAL A 286 29.35 -16.65 30.43
C VAL A 286 30.84 -16.53 30.13
N ILE A 287 31.20 -16.12 28.92
CA ILE A 287 32.62 -15.91 28.53
C ILE A 287 33.27 -14.81 29.38
N TYR A 288 32.58 -13.66 29.54
CA TYR A 288 33.16 -12.54 30.31
C TYR A 288 33.41 -12.93 31.78
N VAL A 289 32.46 -13.64 32.39
CA VAL A 289 32.64 -14.12 33.77
C VAL A 289 33.74 -15.18 33.85
N HIS A 290 33.85 -16.11 32.90
CA HIS A 290 34.87 -17.13 32.86
C HIS A 290 36.29 -16.51 32.81
N THR A 291 36.48 -15.56 31.92
CA THR A 291 37.76 -14.89 31.72
C THR A 291 38.11 -13.89 32.84
N GLY A 292 37.12 -13.17 33.36
CA GLY A 292 37.28 -12.20 34.44
C GLY A 292 37.47 -12.82 35.82
N THR A 293 37.20 -14.11 35.97
CA THR A 293 37.36 -14.87 37.22
C THR A 293 38.47 -15.96 37.13
N ASP A 294 39.47 -15.71 36.26
CA ASP A 294 40.62 -16.63 36.05
C ASP A 294 40.19 -18.09 35.78
N GLY A 295 39.11 -18.28 35.04
CA GLY A 295 38.64 -19.61 34.65
C GLY A 295 37.91 -20.36 35.75
N SER A 296 37.39 -19.70 36.79
CA SER A 296 36.59 -20.33 37.84
C SER A 296 35.34 -21.00 37.32
N TRP A 297 35.28 -22.34 37.34
CA TRP A 297 34.12 -23.10 36.86
C TRP A 297 32.87 -22.89 37.72
N ARG A 298 33.03 -22.53 39.00
CA ARG A 298 31.88 -22.18 39.88
C ARG A 298 31.26 -20.86 39.45
N ALA A 299 32.05 -19.83 39.19
CA ALA A 299 31.57 -18.56 38.68
C ALA A 299 30.95 -18.70 37.29
N THR A 300 31.60 -19.47 36.40
CA THR A 300 31.11 -19.77 35.05
C THR A 300 29.76 -20.50 35.09
N GLY A 301 29.61 -21.53 35.97
CA GLY A 301 28.36 -22.25 36.16
C GLY A 301 27.24 -21.33 36.70
N ALA A 302 27.53 -20.47 37.67
CA ALA A 302 26.59 -19.49 38.17
C ALA A 302 26.17 -18.50 37.08
N ALA A 303 27.12 -17.99 36.28
CA ALA A 303 26.83 -17.11 35.15
C ALA A 303 25.93 -17.78 34.10
N ALA A 304 26.15 -19.06 33.79
CA ALA A 304 25.32 -19.81 32.87
C ALA A 304 23.88 -19.95 33.38
N VAL A 305 23.68 -20.26 34.68
CA VAL A 305 22.36 -20.35 35.29
C VAL A 305 21.64 -19.00 35.25
N VAL A 306 22.31 -17.91 35.62
CA VAL A 306 21.77 -16.56 35.57
C VAL A 306 21.42 -16.15 34.13
N ALA A 307 22.28 -16.43 33.16
CA ALA A 307 22.05 -16.13 31.75
C ALA A 307 20.83 -16.89 31.21
N VAL A 308 20.65 -18.17 31.55
CA VAL A 308 19.48 -18.97 31.17
C VAL A 308 18.21 -18.41 31.81
N ALA A 309 18.25 -18.03 33.09
CA ALA A 309 17.09 -17.43 33.77
C ALA A 309 16.68 -16.09 33.13
N ILE A 310 17.65 -15.21 32.83
CA ILE A 310 17.41 -13.94 32.13
C ILE A 310 16.84 -14.21 30.73
N ALA A 311 17.41 -15.18 29.99
CA ALA A 311 16.94 -15.56 28.67
C ALA A 311 15.48 -16.05 28.72
N ALA A 312 15.13 -16.91 29.67
CA ALA A 312 13.77 -17.41 29.83
C ALA A 312 12.77 -16.28 30.13
N LEU A 313 13.13 -15.33 31.00
CA LEU A 313 12.29 -14.16 31.31
C LEU A 313 12.15 -13.24 30.09
N GLN A 314 13.25 -12.97 29.38
CA GLN A 314 13.26 -12.16 28.17
C GLN A 314 12.36 -12.75 27.08
N LEU A 315 12.51 -14.04 26.80
CA LEU A 315 11.72 -14.73 25.79
C LEU A 315 10.25 -14.84 26.20
N ARG A 316 9.95 -15.02 27.50
CA ARG A 316 8.59 -14.96 28.02
C ARG A 316 7.95 -13.59 27.79
N HIS A 317 8.63 -12.48 28.15
CA HIS A 317 8.13 -11.13 27.90
C HIS A 317 7.89 -10.89 26.40
N SER A 318 8.86 -11.26 25.57
CA SER A 318 8.79 -11.09 24.13
C SER A 318 7.65 -11.93 23.49
N SER A 319 7.49 -13.18 23.90
CA SER A 319 6.46 -14.08 23.32
C SER A 319 5.04 -13.65 23.64
N THR A 320 4.76 -13.26 24.89
CA THR A 320 3.43 -12.81 25.29
C THR A 320 3.03 -11.56 24.55
N VAL A 321 3.97 -10.65 24.39
CA VAL A 321 3.74 -9.37 23.76
C VAL A 321 3.63 -9.50 22.23
N LEU A 322 4.41 -10.39 21.59
CA LEU A 322 4.23 -10.70 20.16
C LEU A 322 2.88 -11.39 19.86
N ARG A 323 2.30 -12.11 20.82
CA ARG A 323 0.94 -12.67 20.71
C ARG A 323 -0.16 -11.63 20.96
N GLY A 324 0.20 -10.40 21.36
CA GLY A 324 -0.75 -9.32 21.67
C GLY A 324 -1.39 -9.46 23.07
N THR A 325 -0.88 -10.36 23.91
CA THR A 325 -1.36 -10.59 25.28
C THR A 325 -0.48 -9.87 26.31
N ARG A 326 -1.02 -9.61 27.50
CA ARG A 326 -0.23 -9.07 28.60
C ARG A 326 0.47 -10.21 29.33
N PRO A 327 1.76 -10.03 29.70
CA PRO A 327 2.40 -11.02 30.55
C PRO A 327 1.72 -11.04 31.92
N ARG A 328 1.23 -12.23 32.30
CA ARG A 328 0.74 -12.44 33.68
C ARG A 328 1.91 -12.20 34.63
N PHE A 329 1.67 -11.44 35.70
CA PHE A 329 2.70 -11.03 36.67
C PHE A 329 3.87 -10.25 36.04
N GLY A 330 3.59 -9.43 34.99
CA GLY A 330 4.63 -8.71 34.22
C GLY A 330 5.53 -7.82 35.10
N ALA A 331 4.99 -7.16 36.14
CA ALA A 331 5.79 -6.36 37.06
C ALA A 331 6.76 -7.23 37.87
N TRP A 332 6.29 -8.33 38.43
CA TRP A 332 7.14 -9.26 39.22
C TRP A 332 8.23 -9.93 38.41
N THR A 333 7.89 -10.40 37.20
CA THR A 333 8.87 -11.03 36.29
C THR A 333 9.88 -10.02 35.75
N LEU A 334 9.49 -8.76 35.55
CA LEU A 334 10.39 -7.69 35.19
C LEU A 334 11.32 -7.35 36.35
N SER A 335 10.79 -7.19 37.59
CA SER A 335 11.60 -6.98 38.77
C SER A 335 12.60 -8.11 39.02
N ALA A 336 12.18 -9.37 38.84
CA ALA A 336 13.06 -10.51 38.92
C ALA A 336 14.19 -10.46 37.87
N GLN A 337 13.89 -10.08 36.65
CA GLN A 337 14.89 -9.92 35.59
C GLN A 337 15.89 -8.80 35.92
N VAL A 338 15.39 -7.67 36.39
CA VAL A 338 16.23 -6.53 36.81
C VAL A 338 17.15 -6.95 37.96
N LEU A 339 16.62 -7.62 38.99
CA LEU A 339 17.44 -8.11 40.10
C LEU A 339 18.48 -9.12 39.67
N LEU A 340 18.13 -10.09 38.81
CA LEU A 340 19.08 -11.09 38.27
C LEU A 340 20.22 -10.45 37.46
N VAL A 341 19.99 -9.27 36.90
CA VAL A 341 21.04 -8.52 36.17
C VAL A 341 21.86 -7.66 37.11
N PHE A 342 21.22 -6.82 37.93
CA PHE A 342 21.91 -5.76 38.66
C PHE A 342 22.52 -6.22 39.98
N VAL A 343 21.97 -7.25 40.63
CA VAL A 343 22.57 -7.75 41.89
C VAL A 343 23.94 -8.40 41.64
N PRO A 344 24.10 -9.34 40.66
CA PRO A 344 25.44 -9.86 40.32
C PRO A 344 26.39 -8.77 39.85
N TYR A 345 25.93 -7.82 39.03
CA TYR A 345 26.74 -6.71 38.54
C TYR A 345 27.29 -5.87 39.70
N ALA A 346 26.44 -5.50 40.66
CA ALA A 346 26.84 -4.68 41.80
C ALA A 346 27.75 -5.40 42.80
N LEU A 347 27.58 -6.72 42.98
CA LEU A 347 28.30 -7.49 43.99
C LEU A 347 29.58 -8.17 43.47
N LEU A 348 29.55 -8.59 42.18
CA LEU A 348 30.60 -9.47 41.60
C LEU A 348 31.45 -8.78 40.52
N GLY A 349 31.06 -7.57 40.09
CA GLY A 349 31.88 -6.77 39.17
C GLY A 349 31.28 -6.61 37.75
N PRO A 350 31.98 -5.82 36.92
CA PRO A 350 31.50 -5.40 35.59
C PRO A 350 31.41 -6.53 34.58
N GLU A 351 32.07 -7.65 34.77
CA GLU A 351 31.97 -8.84 33.93
C GLU A 351 30.55 -9.40 33.85
N TRP A 352 29.74 -9.11 34.88
CA TRP A 352 28.33 -9.52 34.97
C TRP A 352 27.36 -8.57 34.27
N ALA A 353 27.83 -7.50 33.63
CA ALA A 353 26.98 -6.46 33.04
C ALA A 353 26.45 -6.76 31.64
N THR A 354 26.95 -7.78 30.95
CA THR A 354 26.70 -8.02 29.50
C THR A 354 25.21 -8.16 29.16
N THR A 355 24.43 -8.75 30.05
CA THR A 355 22.98 -8.94 29.84
C THR A 355 22.12 -7.76 30.29
N ALA A 356 22.69 -6.70 30.87
CA ALA A 356 21.97 -5.53 31.37
C ALA A 356 21.17 -4.81 30.28
N CYS A 357 21.72 -4.76 29.06
CA CYS A 357 21.06 -4.20 27.89
C CYS A 357 19.73 -4.92 27.53
N LEU A 358 19.57 -6.19 27.86
CA LEU A 358 18.32 -6.93 27.66
C LEU A 358 17.24 -6.46 28.63
N ALA A 359 17.59 -6.15 29.89
CA ALA A 359 16.65 -5.65 30.88
C ALA A 359 16.05 -4.30 30.44
N THR A 360 16.86 -3.40 29.84
CA THR A 360 16.36 -2.12 29.30
C THR A 360 15.30 -2.33 28.22
N GLY A 361 15.50 -3.33 27.34
CA GLY A 361 14.51 -3.71 26.33
C GLY A 361 13.22 -4.27 26.95
N SER A 362 13.33 -5.13 27.98
CA SER A 362 12.17 -5.68 28.67
C SER A 362 11.31 -4.63 29.34
N VAL A 363 11.90 -3.58 29.91
CA VAL A 363 11.18 -2.44 30.49
C VAL A 363 10.25 -1.80 29.49
N LEU A 364 10.73 -1.55 28.25
CA LEU A 364 9.92 -0.98 27.16
C LEU A 364 8.82 -1.94 26.66
N LEU A 365 9.03 -3.27 26.80
CA LEU A 365 8.04 -4.28 26.41
C LEU A 365 6.89 -4.39 27.41
N VAL A 366 7.19 -4.41 28.71
CA VAL A 366 6.24 -4.70 29.77
C VAL A 366 5.49 -3.42 30.21
N SER A 367 6.19 -2.30 30.26
CA SER A 367 5.67 -1.00 30.70
C SER A 367 5.02 -0.21 29.54
N ARG A 368 4.21 0.81 29.84
CA ARG A 368 3.47 1.60 28.84
C ARG A 368 3.57 3.10 29.06
N GLY A 369 3.43 3.83 27.94
CA GLY A 369 3.33 5.29 27.96
C GLY A 369 4.57 5.96 28.55
N ARG A 370 4.38 7.08 29.26
CA ARG A 370 5.49 7.83 29.88
C ARG A 370 6.25 7.01 30.93
N ARG A 371 5.55 6.12 31.66
CA ARG A 371 6.18 5.26 32.69
C ARG A 371 7.24 4.32 32.10
N ALA A 372 7.03 3.81 30.89
CA ALA A 372 8.01 2.96 30.22
C ALA A 372 9.32 3.69 29.97
N TRP A 373 9.26 4.93 29.49
CA TRP A 373 10.44 5.76 29.24
C TRP A 373 11.15 6.20 30.51
N VAL A 374 10.41 6.54 31.57
CA VAL A 374 10.99 6.86 32.89
C VAL A 374 11.72 5.65 33.45
N LEU A 375 11.09 4.47 33.47
CA LEU A 375 11.73 3.25 33.95
C LEU A 375 12.93 2.84 33.09
N PHE A 376 12.85 3.03 31.77
CA PHE A 376 13.93 2.80 30.84
C PHE A 376 15.14 3.69 31.16
N SER A 377 14.94 5.00 31.33
CA SER A 377 16.00 5.94 31.71
C SER A 377 16.57 5.62 33.08
N LEU A 378 15.71 5.26 34.05
CA LEU A 378 16.16 4.85 35.38
C LEU A 378 17.01 3.57 35.34
N THR A 379 16.64 2.58 34.52
CA THR A 379 17.42 1.35 34.35
C THR A 379 18.82 1.64 33.80
N ILE A 380 18.91 2.58 32.82
CA ILE A 380 20.20 3.03 32.27
C ILE A 380 21.02 3.76 33.32
N ALA A 381 20.38 4.66 34.09
CA ALA A 381 21.07 5.39 35.16
C ALA A 381 21.61 4.46 36.24
N VAL A 382 20.83 3.46 36.67
CA VAL A 382 21.26 2.44 37.64
C VAL A 382 22.44 1.62 37.09
N TRP A 383 22.48 1.35 35.79
CA TRP A 383 23.61 0.65 35.16
C TRP A 383 24.91 1.49 35.18
N CYS A 384 24.80 2.80 35.13
CA CYS A 384 25.98 3.68 35.22
C CYS A 384 26.56 3.83 36.64
N VAL A 385 25.79 3.57 37.70
CA VAL A 385 26.22 3.78 39.10
C VAL A 385 27.48 2.99 39.50
N PRO A 386 27.57 1.65 39.28
CA PRO A 386 28.78 0.91 39.65
C PRO A 386 30.02 1.36 38.87
N ALA A 387 29.84 1.80 37.62
CA ALA A 387 30.94 2.33 36.83
C ALA A 387 31.51 3.64 37.37
N LEU A 388 30.67 4.50 38.02
CA LEU A 388 31.13 5.72 38.70
C LEU A 388 32.09 5.41 39.86
N TRP A 389 31.84 4.31 40.57
CA TRP A 389 32.68 3.89 41.69
C TRP A 389 34.01 3.28 41.23
N ALA A 390 34.00 2.64 40.07
CA ALA A 390 35.19 2.02 39.47
C ALA A 390 36.09 3.03 38.73
N SER A 391 35.81 4.35 38.77
CA SER A 391 36.61 5.42 38.15
C SER A 391 36.91 5.22 36.66
N TYR A 392 35.98 4.62 35.91
CA TYR A 392 36.07 4.50 34.46
C TYR A 392 36.04 5.87 33.78
N GLY A 393 36.73 6.03 32.64
CA GLY A 393 36.75 7.29 31.88
C GLY A 393 35.38 7.70 31.30
N THR A 394 35.20 9.00 31.02
CA THR A 394 33.97 9.56 30.45
C THR A 394 33.49 8.85 29.18
N LEU A 395 34.40 8.41 28.32
CA LEU A 395 34.07 7.69 27.08
C LEU A 395 33.45 6.34 27.36
N PHE A 396 33.85 5.62 28.41
CA PHE A 396 33.22 4.37 28.82
C PHE A 396 31.75 4.56 29.20
N TYR A 397 31.37 5.63 29.91
CA TYR A 397 30.01 5.95 30.24
C TYR A 397 29.17 6.25 28.98
N LEU A 398 29.73 7.06 28.08
CA LEU A 398 29.05 7.38 26.81
C LEU A 398 28.79 6.12 25.99
N TYR A 399 29.76 5.21 25.93
CA TYR A 399 29.62 3.93 25.26
C TYR A 399 28.53 3.07 25.91
N THR A 400 28.56 2.94 27.24
CA THR A 400 27.62 2.13 28.04
C THR A 400 26.18 2.61 27.88
N VAL A 401 25.96 3.93 27.97
CA VAL A 401 24.65 4.53 27.71
C VAL A 401 24.20 4.29 26.28
N ALA A 402 25.06 4.55 25.32
CA ALA A 402 24.72 4.41 23.89
C ALA A 402 24.35 2.97 23.52
N ILE A 403 25.09 1.96 23.98
CA ILE A 403 24.78 0.55 23.69
C ILE A 403 23.51 0.09 24.39
N SER A 404 23.23 0.58 25.60
CA SER A 404 22.00 0.27 26.34
C SER A 404 20.76 0.79 25.62
N VAL A 405 20.81 2.06 25.19
CA VAL A 405 19.74 2.69 24.40
C VAL A 405 19.58 1.96 23.09
N GLN A 406 20.68 1.65 22.41
CA GLN A 406 20.69 0.95 21.12
C GLN A 406 19.99 -0.42 21.20
N ILE A 407 20.36 -1.29 22.14
CA ILE A 407 19.77 -2.61 22.30
C ILE A 407 18.30 -2.50 22.75
N GLY A 408 18.00 -1.58 23.67
CA GLY A 408 16.62 -1.29 24.07
C GLY A 408 15.75 -0.89 22.88
N VAL A 409 16.26 -0.02 22.00
CA VAL A 409 15.56 0.40 20.76
C VAL A 409 15.39 -0.79 19.80
N VAL A 410 16.41 -1.65 19.64
CA VAL A 410 16.30 -2.86 18.79
C VAL A 410 15.21 -3.80 19.31
N VAL A 411 15.25 -4.15 20.60
CA VAL A 411 14.24 -5.02 21.22
C VAL A 411 12.84 -4.42 21.08
N PHE A 412 12.70 -3.13 21.36
CA PHE A 412 11.43 -2.41 21.20
C PHE A 412 10.95 -2.40 19.73
N ALA A 413 11.86 -2.15 18.79
CA ALA A 413 11.53 -2.11 17.37
C ALA A 413 11.13 -3.49 16.82
N LEU A 414 11.85 -4.55 17.17
CA LEU A 414 11.54 -5.93 16.78
C LEU A 414 10.14 -6.37 17.26
N TYR A 415 9.66 -5.75 18.31
CA TYR A 415 8.34 -5.95 18.83
C TYR A 415 7.29 -5.02 18.19
N ARG A 416 7.55 -3.70 18.17
CA ARG A 416 6.57 -2.69 17.74
C ARG A 416 6.29 -2.73 16.23
N LEU A 417 7.30 -2.99 15.41
CA LEU A 417 7.12 -3.02 13.95
C LEU A 417 6.18 -4.16 13.48
N PRO A 418 6.28 -5.41 13.96
CA PRO A 418 5.28 -6.43 13.64
C PRO A 418 3.87 -6.11 14.13
N GLN A 419 3.74 -5.42 15.28
CA GLN A 419 2.43 -4.97 15.74
C GLN A 419 1.84 -3.88 14.84
N LEU A 420 2.64 -2.88 14.46
CA LEU A 420 2.23 -1.86 13.51
C LEU A 420 1.82 -2.46 12.17
N ALA A 421 2.57 -3.46 11.69
CA ALA A 421 2.22 -4.18 10.48
C ALA A 421 0.83 -4.83 10.60
N ARG A 422 0.52 -5.48 11.73
CA ARG A 422 -0.80 -6.06 11.99
C ARG A 422 -1.91 -4.99 12.12
N GLU A 423 -1.63 -3.88 12.81
CA GLU A 423 -2.56 -2.76 12.94
C GLU A 423 -2.93 -2.19 11.56
N VAL A 424 -1.92 -2.02 10.68
CA VAL A 424 -2.11 -1.54 9.30
C VAL A 424 -2.87 -2.56 8.45
N ASP A 425 -2.55 -3.85 8.57
CA ASP A 425 -3.22 -4.92 7.83
C ASP A 425 -4.70 -5.02 8.20
N VAL A 426 -5.02 -4.97 9.50
CA VAL A 426 -6.42 -4.92 9.98
C VAL A 426 -7.14 -3.66 9.52
N ALA A 427 -6.46 -2.50 9.54
CA ALA A 427 -7.05 -1.25 9.04
C ALA A 427 -7.31 -1.31 7.53
N ARG A 428 -6.40 -1.92 6.74
CA ARG A 428 -6.54 -2.17 5.31
C ARG A 428 -7.76 -3.05 5.01
N GLU A 429 -7.93 -4.16 5.75
CA GLU A 429 -9.11 -5.02 5.59
C GLU A 429 -10.42 -4.32 5.93
N ARG A 430 -10.41 -3.47 6.99
CA ARG A 430 -11.59 -2.68 7.33
C ARG A 430 -11.96 -1.69 6.24
N LEU A 431 -10.97 -0.98 5.67
CA LEU A 431 -11.19 -0.05 4.56
C LEU A 431 -11.71 -0.78 3.32
N ALA A 432 -11.14 -1.94 2.98
CA ALA A 432 -11.61 -2.74 1.85
C ALA A 432 -13.07 -3.21 2.04
N ARG A 433 -13.42 -3.66 3.26
CA ARG A 433 -14.82 -4.03 3.59
C ARG A 433 -15.78 -2.83 3.50
N MET A 434 -15.36 -1.67 4.02
CA MET A 434 -16.19 -0.45 3.94
C MET A 434 -16.37 -0.01 2.49
N ALA A 435 -15.31 -0.04 1.67
CA ALA A 435 -15.39 0.29 0.25
C ALA A 435 -16.34 -0.66 -0.50
N ALA A 436 -16.26 -1.97 -0.24
CA ALA A 436 -17.17 -2.96 -0.80
C ALA A 436 -18.61 -2.75 -0.36
N LEU A 437 -18.87 -2.44 0.93
CA LEU A 437 -20.20 -2.14 1.44
C LEU A 437 -20.80 -0.85 0.84
N HIS A 438 -19.99 0.21 0.74
CA HIS A 438 -20.43 1.44 0.07
C HIS A 438 -20.82 1.19 -1.38
N GLU A 439 -20.02 0.38 -2.10
CA GLU A 439 -20.30 0.03 -3.48
C GLU A 439 -21.59 -0.80 -3.61
N ARG A 440 -21.82 -1.77 -2.73
CA ARG A 440 -23.08 -2.53 -2.67
C ARG A 440 -24.30 -1.62 -2.48
N LEU A 441 -24.22 -0.67 -1.55
CA LEU A 441 -25.30 0.28 -1.28
C LEU A 441 -25.52 1.24 -2.45
N ARG A 442 -24.46 1.61 -3.18
CA ARG A 442 -24.55 2.41 -4.39
C ARG A 442 -25.28 1.65 -5.49
N ILE A 443 -24.80 0.43 -5.80
CA ILE A 443 -25.42 -0.44 -6.81
C ILE A 443 -26.88 -0.73 -6.47
N SER A 444 -27.16 -1.04 -5.21
CA SER A 444 -28.52 -1.28 -4.74
C SER A 444 -29.47 -0.10 -5.02
N ARG A 445 -28.98 1.13 -4.84
CA ARG A 445 -29.74 2.37 -5.09
C ARG A 445 -29.89 2.61 -6.58
N ASP A 446 -28.82 2.51 -7.35
CA ASP A 446 -28.83 2.71 -8.80
C ASP A 446 -29.79 1.71 -9.51
N VAL A 447 -29.75 0.45 -9.05
CA VAL A 447 -30.64 -0.60 -9.53
C VAL A 447 -32.10 -0.34 -9.15
N HIS A 448 -32.36 0.12 -7.93
CA HIS A 448 -33.73 0.45 -7.49
C HIS A 448 -34.33 1.60 -8.30
N ASP A 449 -33.57 2.64 -8.57
CA ASP A 449 -34.00 3.84 -9.26
C ASP A 449 -34.21 3.58 -10.76
N LEU A 450 -33.29 2.85 -11.42
CA LEU A 450 -33.38 2.57 -12.85
C LEU A 450 -34.43 1.52 -13.19
N LEU A 451 -34.61 0.48 -12.37
CA LEU A 451 -35.39 -0.69 -12.70
C LEU A 451 -36.76 -0.70 -12.02
N GLY A 452 -36.94 -0.03 -10.90
CA GLY A 452 -38.21 0.08 -10.21
C GLY A 452 -39.26 0.78 -11.09
N LEU A 453 -38.85 1.86 -11.74
CA LEU A 453 -39.72 2.61 -12.68
C LEU A 453 -39.91 1.87 -14.02
N GLY A 454 -38.82 1.34 -14.63
CA GLY A 454 -38.85 0.73 -15.95
C GLY A 454 -39.73 -0.54 -16.01
N LEU A 455 -39.51 -1.53 -15.12
CA LEU A 455 -40.24 -2.77 -15.09
C LEU A 455 -41.72 -2.57 -14.66
N SER A 456 -41.96 -1.60 -13.77
CA SER A 456 -43.35 -1.22 -13.38
C SER A 456 -44.10 -0.59 -14.56
N THR A 457 -43.45 0.32 -15.30
CA THR A 457 -44.06 0.93 -16.50
C THR A 457 -44.31 -0.10 -17.60
N ILE A 458 -43.40 -1.06 -17.82
CA ILE A 458 -43.59 -2.19 -18.74
C ILE A 458 -44.84 -2.98 -18.33
N THR A 459 -45.04 -3.27 -17.04
CA THR A 459 -46.18 -4.03 -16.55
C THR A 459 -47.49 -3.28 -16.78
N VAL A 460 -47.53 -1.96 -16.50
CA VAL A 460 -48.73 -1.12 -16.70
C VAL A 460 -49.09 -0.99 -18.18
N LYS A 461 -48.06 -0.76 -19.05
CA LYS A 461 -48.29 -0.67 -20.51
C LYS A 461 -48.76 -1.98 -21.12
N ALA A 462 -48.21 -3.13 -20.64
CA ALA A 462 -48.68 -4.44 -21.08
C ALA A 462 -50.19 -4.66 -20.73
N GLU A 463 -50.59 -4.25 -19.52
CA GLU A 463 -51.99 -4.35 -19.10
C GLU A 463 -52.90 -3.39 -19.90
N LEU A 464 -52.43 -2.16 -20.19
CA LEU A 464 -53.15 -1.20 -21.04
C LEU A 464 -53.32 -1.74 -22.46
N ALA A 465 -52.23 -2.21 -23.09
CA ALA A 465 -52.29 -2.82 -24.43
C ALA A 465 -53.24 -4.02 -24.45
N ARG A 466 -53.25 -4.88 -23.43
CA ARG A 466 -54.13 -6.03 -23.30
C ARG A 466 -55.62 -5.64 -23.31
N ARG A 467 -55.98 -4.53 -22.69
CA ARG A 467 -57.36 -4.00 -22.70
C ARG A 467 -57.75 -3.41 -24.06
N LEU A 468 -56.76 -2.80 -24.76
CA LEU A 468 -56.98 -2.13 -26.03
C LEU A 468 -57.05 -3.09 -27.23
N VAL A 469 -56.52 -4.32 -27.16
CA VAL A 469 -56.41 -5.28 -28.28
C VAL A 469 -57.75 -5.46 -29.01
N THR A 470 -58.87 -5.47 -28.27
CA THR A 470 -60.21 -5.61 -28.86
C THR A 470 -61.03 -4.30 -28.95
N ALA A 471 -60.69 -3.30 -28.14
CA ALA A 471 -61.41 -2.04 -28.09
C ALA A 471 -60.86 -1.02 -29.14
N ASP A 472 -59.56 -0.97 -29.33
CA ASP A 472 -58.83 -0.08 -30.26
C ASP A 472 -57.54 -0.74 -30.71
N PRO A 473 -57.58 -1.57 -31.78
CA PRO A 473 -56.38 -2.31 -32.25
C PRO A 473 -55.26 -1.38 -32.71
N ALA A 474 -55.56 -0.20 -33.25
CA ALA A 474 -54.53 0.74 -33.71
C ALA A 474 -53.72 1.34 -32.54
N ARG A 475 -54.45 1.71 -31.49
CA ARG A 475 -53.84 2.22 -30.26
C ARG A 475 -53.11 1.10 -29.49
N ALA A 476 -53.61 -0.13 -29.51
CA ALA A 476 -52.92 -1.28 -28.95
C ALA A 476 -51.55 -1.51 -29.62
N ALA A 477 -51.46 -1.40 -30.94
CA ALA A 477 -50.24 -1.51 -31.71
C ALA A 477 -49.24 -0.41 -31.33
N ALA A 478 -49.66 0.84 -31.17
CA ALA A 478 -48.80 1.93 -30.73
C ALA A 478 -48.23 1.69 -29.31
N GLU A 479 -49.04 1.22 -28.35
CA GLU A 479 -48.57 0.87 -26.99
C GLU A 479 -47.61 -0.29 -27.00
N LEU A 480 -47.73 -1.27 -27.91
CA LEU A 480 -46.80 -2.38 -28.08
C LEU A 480 -45.46 -1.92 -28.66
N ASP A 481 -45.45 -0.95 -29.58
CA ASP A 481 -44.19 -0.34 -30.10
C ASP A 481 -43.44 0.43 -29.00
N GLU A 482 -44.17 1.21 -28.20
CA GLU A 482 -43.60 1.91 -27.06
C GLU A 482 -43.03 0.95 -26.00
N LEU A 483 -43.75 -0.17 -25.75
CA LEU A 483 -43.31 -1.20 -24.80
C LEU A 483 -42.02 -1.88 -25.27
N ALA A 484 -41.95 -2.24 -26.57
CA ALA A 484 -40.74 -2.80 -27.15
C ALA A 484 -39.56 -1.80 -27.10
N ALA A 485 -39.83 -0.52 -27.38
CA ALA A 485 -38.79 0.54 -27.27
C ALA A 485 -38.32 0.76 -25.82
N LEU A 486 -39.26 0.69 -24.85
CA LEU A 486 -38.93 0.80 -23.42
C LEU A 486 -38.05 -0.39 -22.97
N ALA A 487 -38.41 -1.61 -23.37
CA ALA A 487 -37.61 -2.80 -23.05
C ALA A 487 -36.18 -2.71 -23.61
N ARG A 488 -36.01 -2.21 -24.85
CA ARG A 488 -34.68 -1.95 -25.45
C ARG A 488 -33.88 -0.91 -24.66
N ARG A 489 -34.51 0.23 -24.31
CA ARG A 489 -33.85 1.28 -23.51
C ARG A 489 -33.44 0.76 -22.13
N SER A 490 -34.32 0.11 -21.40
CA SER A 490 -34.03 -0.47 -20.08
C SER A 490 -32.89 -1.54 -20.16
N ARG A 491 -32.84 -2.31 -21.26
CA ARG A 491 -31.74 -3.26 -21.49
C ARG A 491 -30.42 -2.54 -21.71
N ALA A 492 -30.41 -1.47 -22.51
CA ALA A 492 -29.19 -0.65 -22.74
C ALA A 492 -28.73 0.01 -21.45
N GLU A 493 -29.65 0.56 -20.65
CA GLU A 493 -29.36 1.15 -19.34
C GLU A 493 -28.80 0.13 -18.35
N ALA A 494 -29.38 -1.08 -18.27
CA ALA A 494 -28.86 -2.17 -17.43
C ALA A 494 -27.45 -2.64 -17.88
N SER A 495 -27.20 -2.64 -19.19
CA SER A 495 -25.85 -2.92 -19.72
C SER A 495 -24.87 -1.80 -19.42
N ALA A 496 -25.26 -0.53 -19.51
CA ALA A 496 -24.42 0.62 -19.23
C ALA A 496 -23.98 0.69 -17.75
N VAL A 497 -24.87 0.40 -16.80
CA VAL A 497 -24.53 0.26 -15.36
C VAL A 497 -23.47 -0.83 -15.15
N ALA A 498 -23.47 -1.86 -15.97
CA ALA A 498 -22.53 -2.96 -15.91
C ALA A 498 -21.22 -2.69 -16.69
N GLU A 499 -21.26 -1.81 -17.71
CA GLU A 499 -20.14 -1.51 -18.62
C GLU A 499 -19.28 -0.33 -18.18
N GLU A 500 -19.72 0.46 -17.20
CA GLU A 500 -18.94 1.61 -16.69
C GLU A 500 -17.51 1.26 -16.24
N ASP A 501 -17.16 -0.05 -16.14
CA ASP A 501 -15.82 -0.53 -15.78
C ASP A 501 -15.35 -1.82 -16.53
N SER A 502 -16.05 -2.30 -17.54
CA SER A 502 -15.41 -3.22 -18.51
C SER A 502 -14.30 -2.43 -19.19
N ALA A 503 -13.09 -2.97 -19.20
CA ALA A 503 -11.90 -2.31 -19.75
C ALA A 503 -12.20 -1.67 -21.12
N LEU A 504 -12.71 -0.43 -21.07
CA LEU A 504 -12.93 0.36 -22.27
C LEU A 504 -11.56 0.60 -22.89
N SER A 505 -11.33 0.04 -24.07
CA SER A 505 -10.19 0.39 -24.86
C SER A 505 -10.52 1.67 -25.63
N LEU A 506 -9.67 2.68 -25.47
CA LEU A 506 -9.79 3.93 -26.24
C LEU A 506 -9.79 3.66 -27.74
N ARG A 507 -9.07 2.65 -28.18
CA ARG A 507 -9.00 2.27 -29.60
C ARG A 507 -10.32 1.69 -30.10
N ASP A 508 -10.96 0.81 -29.34
CA ASP A 508 -12.23 0.20 -29.72
C ASP A 508 -13.36 1.25 -29.66
N GLU A 509 -13.31 2.14 -28.69
CA GLU A 509 -14.24 3.27 -28.56
C GLU A 509 -14.07 4.25 -29.72
N ALA A 510 -12.84 4.54 -30.17
CA ALA A 510 -12.58 5.44 -31.29
C ALA A 510 -13.11 4.85 -32.63
N VAL A 511 -13.02 3.54 -32.83
CA VAL A 511 -13.62 2.86 -33.99
C VAL A 511 -15.14 2.97 -33.95
N SER A 512 -15.74 2.72 -32.80
CA SER A 512 -17.19 2.83 -32.57
C SER A 512 -17.69 4.26 -32.75
N ALA A 513 -16.95 5.25 -32.22
CA ALA A 513 -17.19 6.67 -32.36
C ALA A 513 -17.21 7.12 -33.82
N ARG A 514 -16.23 6.68 -34.61
CA ARG A 514 -16.16 6.96 -36.06
C ARG A 514 -17.39 6.40 -36.79
N ALA A 515 -17.75 5.16 -36.49
CA ALA A 515 -18.91 4.53 -37.12
C ALA A 515 -20.23 5.25 -36.79
N ALA A 516 -20.43 5.66 -35.53
CA ALA A 516 -21.62 6.36 -35.06
C ALA A 516 -21.74 7.77 -35.69
N LEU A 517 -20.65 8.53 -35.72
CA LEU A 517 -20.62 9.88 -36.32
C LEU A 517 -20.79 9.82 -37.84
N ALA A 518 -20.16 8.85 -38.51
CA ALA A 518 -20.35 8.64 -39.96
C ALA A 518 -21.78 8.25 -40.32
N ALA A 519 -22.44 7.40 -39.49
CA ALA A 519 -23.87 7.08 -39.65
C ALA A 519 -24.79 8.31 -39.44
N ALA A 520 -24.33 9.32 -38.71
CA ALA A 520 -25.03 10.60 -38.54
C ALA A 520 -24.72 11.60 -39.67
N GLY A 521 -23.91 11.24 -40.67
CA GLY A 521 -23.57 12.04 -41.84
C GLY A 521 -22.32 12.91 -41.68
N ALA A 522 -21.56 12.77 -40.62
CA ALA A 522 -20.35 13.55 -40.38
C ALA A 522 -19.11 12.94 -41.05
N GLU A 523 -18.23 13.79 -41.63
CA GLU A 523 -16.89 13.38 -42.04
C GLU A 523 -15.98 13.30 -40.79
N VAL A 524 -15.43 12.11 -40.49
CA VAL A 524 -14.68 11.88 -39.26
C VAL A 524 -13.19 11.69 -39.54
N ARG A 525 -12.37 12.59 -38.99
CA ARG A 525 -10.89 12.42 -38.97
C ARG A 525 -10.48 11.80 -37.65
N LEU A 526 -9.83 10.63 -37.70
CA LEU A 526 -9.40 9.89 -36.53
C LEU A 526 -7.87 9.70 -36.56
N ALA A 527 -7.17 10.21 -35.53
CA ALA A 527 -5.74 10.04 -35.32
C ALA A 527 -5.48 9.47 -33.92
N LEU A 528 -4.87 8.28 -33.83
CA LEU A 528 -4.54 7.58 -32.58
C LEU A 528 -3.02 7.37 -32.49
N PRO A 529 -2.43 7.37 -31.25
CA PRO A 529 -1.03 7.08 -31.04
C PRO A 529 -0.72 5.61 -31.27
N ASP A 530 0.57 5.28 -31.34
CA ASP A 530 1.03 3.90 -31.39
C ASP A 530 0.62 3.16 -30.08
N PRO A 531 0.24 1.88 -30.13
CA PRO A 531 -0.02 1.06 -28.93
C PRO A 531 1.13 1.04 -27.92
N ALA A 532 2.37 1.25 -28.36
CA ALA A 532 3.53 1.37 -27.49
C ALA A 532 3.49 2.62 -26.60
N ASP A 533 2.88 3.71 -27.07
CA ASP A 533 2.80 4.99 -26.38
C ASP A 533 1.63 5.08 -25.40
N LEU A 534 0.60 4.27 -25.59
CA LEU A 534 -0.55 4.14 -24.68
C LEU A 534 -0.91 2.67 -24.50
N PRO A 535 -0.41 2.01 -23.43
CA PRO A 535 -0.70 0.60 -23.18
C PRO A 535 -2.20 0.34 -23.04
N PRO A 536 -2.78 -0.64 -23.78
CA PRO A 536 -4.17 -1.03 -23.62
C PRO A 536 -4.49 -1.44 -22.19
N SER A 537 -5.73 -1.19 -21.75
CA SER A 537 -6.21 -1.53 -20.38
C SER A 537 -5.48 -0.80 -19.25
N SER A 538 -4.75 0.29 -19.53
CA SER A 538 -4.25 1.17 -18.49
C SER A 538 -5.40 1.99 -17.88
N PRO A 539 -5.29 2.48 -16.63
CA PRO A 539 -6.28 3.39 -16.05
C PRO A 539 -6.50 4.67 -16.89
N VAL A 540 -5.46 5.12 -17.61
CA VAL A 540 -5.52 6.26 -18.52
C VAL A 540 -6.33 5.92 -19.75
N ASP A 541 -6.12 4.74 -20.35
CA ASP A 541 -6.86 4.24 -21.52
C ASP A 541 -8.38 4.19 -21.24
N GLY A 542 -8.78 3.60 -20.10
CA GLY A 542 -10.19 3.51 -19.72
C GLY A 542 -10.87 4.85 -19.45
N VAL A 543 -10.16 5.82 -18.85
CA VAL A 543 -10.72 7.17 -18.61
C VAL A 543 -10.85 7.95 -19.92
N LEU A 544 -9.87 7.87 -20.82
CA LEU A 544 -9.94 8.52 -22.12
C LEU A 544 -11.02 7.92 -23.01
N ALA A 545 -11.24 6.60 -22.96
CA ALA A 545 -12.34 5.94 -23.65
C ALA A 545 -13.72 6.43 -23.17
N ALA A 546 -13.90 6.58 -21.84
CA ALA A 546 -15.11 7.13 -21.26
C ALA A 546 -15.35 8.60 -21.67
N VAL A 547 -14.27 9.42 -21.70
CA VAL A 547 -14.32 10.80 -22.17
C VAL A 547 -14.74 10.85 -23.65
N LEU A 548 -14.17 10.00 -24.49
CA LEU A 548 -14.51 9.93 -25.91
C LEU A 548 -15.98 9.56 -26.13
N ARG A 549 -16.47 8.53 -25.46
CA ARG A 549 -17.89 8.07 -25.54
C ARG A 549 -18.87 9.19 -25.19
N GLU A 550 -18.64 9.87 -24.05
CA GLU A 550 -19.53 10.97 -23.62
C GLU A 550 -19.43 12.16 -24.60
N SER A 551 -18.22 12.44 -25.11
CA SER A 551 -18.02 13.51 -26.12
C SER A 551 -18.83 13.24 -27.38
N VAL A 552 -18.74 12.02 -27.93
CA VAL A 552 -19.49 11.61 -29.12
C VAL A 552 -21.01 11.64 -28.88
N THR A 553 -21.43 11.17 -27.71
CA THR A 553 -22.86 11.22 -27.29
C THR A 553 -23.35 12.67 -27.25
N ASN A 554 -22.53 13.60 -26.74
CA ASN A 554 -22.89 15.03 -26.69
C ASN A 554 -22.92 15.65 -28.09
N VAL A 555 -21.98 15.31 -28.97
CA VAL A 555 -21.97 15.76 -30.38
C VAL A 555 -23.27 15.30 -31.07
N LEU A 556 -23.60 14.02 -31.01
CA LEU A 556 -24.81 13.45 -31.62
C LEU A 556 -26.13 14.01 -31.05
N ARG A 557 -26.10 14.50 -29.81
CA ARG A 557 -27.28 15.05 -29.11
C ARG A 557 -27.45 16.55 -29.31
N HIS A 558 -26.35 17.30 -29.44
CA HIS A 558 -26.33 18.76 -29.34
C HIS A 558 -25.76 19.48 -30.58
N ALA A 559 -25.36 18.72 -31.61
CA ALA A 559 -24.84 19.28 -32.86
C ALA A 559 -25.36 18.54 -34.08
N HIS A 560 -25.32 19.19 -35.25
CA HIS A 560 -25.45 18.59 -36.56
C HIS A 560 -24.09 18.73 -37.27
N PRO A 561 -23.12 17.85 -36.92
CA PRO A 561 -21.76 18.03 -37.43
C PRO A 561 -21.65 17.62 -38.89
N GLU A 562 -21.02 18.44 -39.70
CA GLU A 562 -20.53 18.08 -41.02
C GLU A 562 -19.12 17.48 -40.90
N HIS A 563 -18.32 17.99 -39.95
CA HIS A 563 -16.98 17.51 -39.68
C HIS A 563 -16.75 17.26 -38.19
N CYS A 564 -16.09 16.13 -37.87
CA CYS A 564 -15.64 15.81 -36.53
C CYS A 564 -14.20 15.29 -36.54
N ALA A 565 -13.33 15.84 -35.69
CA ALA A 565 -11.95 15.42 -35.52
C ALA A 565 -11.72 14.83 -34.15
N ILE A 566 -11.22 13.60 -34.09
CA ILE A 566 -10.82 12.89 -32.86
C ILE A 566 -9.31 12.66 -32.95
N THR A 567 -8.57 13.28 -32.07
CA THR A 567 -7.09 13.21 -32.06
C THR A 567 -6.60 12.81 -30.67
N VAL A 568 -5.76 11.80 -30.62
CA VAL A 568 -5.05 11.38 -29.40
C VAL A 568 -3.56 11.47 -29.65
N THR A 569 -2.87 12.19 -28.79
CA THR A 569 -1.41 12.36 -28.85
C THR A 569 -0.77 11.99 -27.51
N SER A 570 0.41 11.39 -27.58
CA SER A 570 1.25 11.11 -26.41
C SER A 570 2.58 11.82 -26.57
N ARG A 571 2.86 12.83 -25.74
CA ARG A 571 4.12 13.59 -25.74
C ARG A 571 4.51 13.94 -24.32
N ASP A 572 5.79 13.87 -24.02
CA ASP A 572 6.39 14.25 -22.72
C ASP A 572 5.73 13.58 -21.52
N GLY A 573 5.27 12.32 -21.68
CA GLY A 573 4.58 11.58 -20.62
C GLY A 573 3.15 12.04 -20.34
N ILE A 574 2.55 12.87 -21.20
CA ILE A 574 1.15 13.31 -21.14
C ILE A 574 0.40 12.77 -22.35
N VAL A 575 -0.75 12.12 -22.11
CA VAL A 575 -1.70 11.77 -23.17
C VAL A 575 -2.77 12.84 -23.25
N ARG A 576 -2.99 13.35 -24.45
CA ARG A 576 -4.01 14.35 -24.75
C ARG A 576 -5.03 13.76 -25.75
N LEU A 577 -6.30 13.71 -25.36
CA LEU A 577 -7.44 13.43 -26.23
C LEU A 577 -8.11 14.76 -26.58
N THR A 578 -8.32 15.03 -27.85
CA THR A 578 -9.06 16.19 -28.36
C THR A 578 -10.19 15.70 -29.25
N VAL A 579 -11.43 16.14 -28.97
CA VAL A 579 -12.60 15.95 -29.81
C VAL A 579 -13.12 17.32 -30.23
N ARG A 580 -13.19 17.57 -31.52
CA ARG A 580 -13.71 18.83 -32.10
C ARG A 580 -14.78 18.54 -33.14
N ASN A 581 -15.85 19.29 -33.10
CA ASN A 581 -16.92 19.24 -34.10
C ASN A 581 -17.40 20.65 -34.47
N ASP A 582 -17.96 20.79 -35.65
CA ASP A 582 -18.76 21.91 -36.10
C ASP A 582 -20.27 21.70 -35.85
N GLY A 583 -21.13 22.59 -36.35
CA GLY A 583 -22.59 22.43 -36.36
C GLY A 583 -23.24 22.46 -34.99
N VAL A 584 -22.70 23.19 -34.02
CA VAL A 584 -23.28 23.31 -32.66
C VAL A 584 -24.63 24.02 -32.74
N ILE A 585 -25.68 23.43 -32.20
CA ILE A 585 -27.01 24.00 -32.11
C ILE A 585 -27.00 25.06 -30.98
N PRO A 586 -27.20 26.37 -31.27
CA PRO A 586 -27.30 27.36 -30.23
C PRO A 586 -28.38 27.01 -29.22
N PRO A 587 -28.16 27.15 -27.89
CA PRO A 587 -29.22 26.89 -26.92
C PRO A 587 -30.35 27.89 -27.16
N VAL A 588 -31.53 27.37 -27.47
CA VAL A 588 -32.77 28.18 -27.44
C VAL A 588 -33.01 28.55 -25.99
N TYR A 589 -32.93 29.80 -25.66
CA TYR A 589 -33.18 30.37 -24.34
C TYR A 589 -34.62 30.15 -23.95
N THR A 590 -34.94 28.99 -23.35
CA THR A 590 -36.13 28.81 -22.53
C THR A 590 -35.64 28.84 -21.08
N GLY A 591 -35.81 29.97 -20.44
CA GLY A 591 -35.66 30.38 -19.02
C GLY A 591 -35.24 29.45 -17.91
N SER A 592 -34.54 28.36 -18.19
CA SER A 592 -33.96 27.45 -17.20
C SER A 592 -32.43 27.50 -17.33
N ALA A 593 -31.74 27.71 -16.21
CA ALA A 593 -30.29 27.71 -16.14
C ALA A 593 -29.67 26.51 -16.90
N PRO A 594 -28.56 26.69 -17.65
CA PRO A 594 -27.93 25.59 -18.37
C PRO A 594 -27.62 24.48 -17.39
N GLY A 595 -28.29 23.35 -17.54
CA GLY A 595 -28.03 22.16 -16.74
C GLY A 595 -26.59 21.78 -16.90
N THR A 596 -25.78 22.04 -15.88
CA THR A 596 -24.41 21.54 -15.76
C THR A 596 -24.50 20.03 -15.85
N GLY A 597 -24.26 19.50 -17.07
CA GLY A 597 -24.45 18.10 -17.38
C GLY A 597 -23.67 17.23 -16.39
N LYS A 598 -24.36 16.42 -15.61
CA LYS A 598 -23.79 15.47 -14.65
C LYS A 598 -22.67 14.61 -15.29
N GLY A 599 -22.71 14.40 -16.62
CA GLY A 599 -21.71 13.67 -17.40
C GLY A 599 -20.33 14.35 -17.37
N LEU A 600 -20.22 15.63 -17.75
CA LEU A 600 -18.93 16.35 -17.81
C LEU A 600 -18.33 16.55 -16.42
N SER A 601 -19.14 16.79 -15.38
CA SER A 601 -18.64 16.93 -14.00
C SER A 601 -18.05 15.61 -13.47
N ASN A 602 -18.65 14.48 -13.81
CA ASN A 602 -18.17 13.15 -13.43
C ASN A 602 -16.85 12.79 -14.15
N LEU A 603 -16.76 13.09 -15.47
CA LEU A 603 -15.55 12.92 -16.26
C LEU A 603 -14.39 13.82 -15.76
N THR A 604 -14.69 15.05 -15.38
CA THR A 604 -13.70 15.97 -14.78
C THR A 604 -13.15 15.41 -13.47
N ALA A 605 -13.99 14.83 -12.61
CA ALA A 605 -13.55 14.19 -11.38
C ALA A 605 -12.68 12.97 -11.65
N ARG A 606 -13.02 12.12 -12.63
CA ARG A 606 -12.24 10.93 -13.03
C ARG A 606 -10.88 11.30 -13.62
N THR A 607 -10.84 12.31 -14.49
CA THR A 607 -9.61 12.83 -15.09
C THR A 607 -8.67 13.42 -14.02
N ARG A 608 -9.22 14.21 -13.08
CA ARG A 608 -8.47 14.75 -11.93
C ARG A 608 -7.92 13.69 -11.00
N ALA A 609 -8.63 12.58 -10.82
CA ALA A 609 -8.17 11.46 -9.98
C ALA A 609 -6.87 10.82 -10.52
N LEU A 610 -6.61 10.94 -11.83
CA LEU A 610 -5.36 10.53 -12.48
C LEU A 610 -4.34 11.68 -12.62
N GLY A 611 -4.57 12.82 -11.97
CA GLY A 611 -3.69 13.99 -12.05
C GLY A 611 -3.85 14.82 -13.33
N GLY A 612 -4.90 14.53 -14.14
CA GLY A 612 -5.17 15.17 -15.41
C GLY A 612 -6.12 16.37 -15.32
N ARG A 613 -6.42 16.97 -16.48
CA ARG A 613 -7.35 18.09 -16.67
C ARG A 613 -8.31 17.77 -17.80
N LEU A 614 -9.57 18.24 -17.67
CA LEU A 614 -10.59 18.22 -18.70
C LEU A 614 -11.09 19.65 -18.92
N SER A 615 -11.10 20.10 -20.17
CA SER A 615 -11.69 21.37 -20.60
C SER A 615 -12.64 21.16 -21.76
N ALA A 616 -13.72 21.92 -21.81
CA ALA A 616 -14.71 21.85 -22.87
C ALA A 616 -15.26 23.26 -23.11
N GLY A 617 -15.45 23.64 -24.38
CA GLY A 617 -15.96 24.96 -24.74
C GLY A 617 -16.22 25.11 -26.22
N THR A 618 -16.94 26.18 -26.59
CA THR A 618 -17.13 26.59 -27.99
C THR A 618 -15.93 27.38 -28.48
N ASP A 619 -15.56 27.21 -29.75
CA ASP A 619 -14.41 27.88 -30.39
C ASP A 619 -14.76 29.25 -31.00
N GLY A 620 -15.96 29.79 -30.79
CA GLY A 620 -16.43 31.08 -31.30
C GLY A 620 -16.89 31.08 -32.76
N ASN A 621 -16.61 30.01 -33.52
CA ASN A 621 -16.98 29.87 -34.96
C ASN A 621 -18.06 28.81 -35.19
N GLY A 622 -18.90 28.53 -34.19
CA GLY A 622 -19.94 27.48 -34.27
C GLY A 622 -19.42 26.08 -34.05
N GLY A 623 -18.15 25.91 -33.65
CA GLY A 623 -17.56 24.67 -33.27
C GLY A 623 -17.50 24.46 -31.74
N PHE A 624 -17.32 23.20 -31.33
CA PHE A 624 -17.10 22.81 -29.95
C PHE A 624 -15.83 21.94 -29.84
N ALA A 625 -15.04 22.19 -28.80
CA ALA A 625 -13.86 21.41 -28.51
C ALA A 625 -13.88 20.90 -27.08
N LEU A 626 -13.57 19.61 -26.91
CA LEU A 626 -13.31 19.00 -25.62
C LEU A 626 -11.87 18.46 -25.62
N VAL A 627 -11.12 18.80 -24.59
CA VAL A 627 -9.71 18.40 -24.42
C VAL A 627 -9.52 17.75 -23.04
N ALA A 628 -9.01 16.52 -23.03
CA ALA A 628 -8.59 15.81 -21.82
C ALA A 628 -7.08 15.54 -21.85
N GLU A 629 -6.37 15.89 -20.80
CA GLU A 629 -4.94 15.68 -20.62
C GLU A 629 -4.68 14.85 -19.37
N ILE A 630 -3.97 13.72 -19.49
CA ILE A 630 -3.68 12.82 -18.37
C ILE A 630 -2.19 12.40 -18.42
N PRO A 631 -1.43 12.54 -17.32
CA PRO A 631 -0.06 12.07 -17.25
C PRO A 631 0.01 10.53 -17.21
N LEU A 632 0.90 9.93 -18.01
CA LEU A 632 1.13 8.46 -18.05
C LEU A 632 1.85 7.95 -16.81
N HIS A 633 2.60 8.79 -16.10
CA HIS A 633 3.34 8.43 -14.89
C HIS A 633 2.82 9.23 -13.71
N MET A 634 2.35 8.55 -12.66
CA MET A 634 2.13 9.18 -11.37
C MET A 634 3.48 9.45 -10.69
N GLY A 635 4.21 10.46 -11.17
CA GLY A 635 5.36 11.03 -10.49
C GLY A 635 4.89 11.94 -9.36
N VAL A 636 5.46 11.77 -8.18
CA VAL A 636 5.30 12.64 -7.01
C VAL A 636 5.58 14.09 -7.44
N ARG A 637 4.60 14.96 -7.34
CA ARG A 637 4.80 16.41 -7.53
C ARG A 637 5.84 16.91 -6.52
N ARG A 638 6.97 17.40 -7.00
CA ARG A 638 7.79 18.42 -6.32
C ARG A 638 7.07 19.76 -6.40
N GLY A 639 7.18 20.52 -5.32
CA GLY A 639 6.52 21.75 -4.99
C GLY A 639 6.27 22.78 -6.11
N GLU A 640 5.20 23.44 -5.92
CA GLU A 640 4.79 24.77 -6.31
C GLU A 640 5.72 25.54 -7.26
N GLU A 641 5.31 25.62 -8.52
CA GLU A 641 5.53 26.80 -9.38
C GLU A 641 4.18 27.29 -9.90
N GLU A 642 3.91 28.57 -9.68
CA GLU A 642 2.73 29.32 -10.09
C GLU A 642 2.45 29.20 -11.59
N PRO A 643 1.18 29.09 -12.02
CA PRO A 643 0.87 28.97 -13.44
C PRO A 643 1.04 30.31 -14.12
N ARG A 644 2.04 30.44 -15.01
CA ARG A 644 2.03 31.47 -16.01
C ARG A 644 0.85 31.28 -16.97
N HIS A 645 0.02 32.30 -17.07
CA HIS A 645 -1.03 32.42 -18.07
C HIS A 645 -0.47 32.16 -19.46
N MET A 646 -0.88 31.11 -20.11
CA MET A 646 -0.69 30.86 -21.53
C MET A 646 -2.05 31.01 -22.23
N THR A 647 -2.48 32.26 -22.38
CA THR A 647 -3.33 32.68 -23.48
C THR A 647 -2.41 32.78 -24.67
N ASP A 648 -2.58 31.91 -25.65
CA ASP A 648 -2.35 32.05 -27.07
C ASP A 648 -1.89 30.73 -27.70
N SER A 649 -2.80 30.10 -28.35
CA SER A 649 -2.69 29.56 -29.72
C SER A 649 -3.90 28.68 -30.04
N LEU A 650 -5.06 29.31 -30.17
CA LEU A 650 -6.14 28.80 -31.00
C LEU A 650 -5.89 29.32 -32.43
N LEU A 651 -5.12 28.58 -33.20
CA LEU A 651 -5.01 28.87 -34.65
C LEU A 651 -6.34 28.51 -35.33
N PRO A 652 -6.88 29.40 -36.17
CA PRO A 652 -8.13 29.16 -36.87
C PRO A 652 -7.96 28.08 -37.93
N PHE A 653 -9.00 27.28 -38.09
CA PHE A 653 -9.16 26.30 -39.14
C PHE A 653 -9.07 26.99 -40.53
N ARG A 654 -8.08 26.69 -41.34
CA ARG A 654 -8.09 26.89 -42.77
C ARG A 654 -8.34 25.59 -43.50
N ALA A 655 -9.26 25.66 -44.46
CA ALA A 655 -9.84 24.64 -45.31
C ALA A 655 -8.88 23.61 -45.88
#